data_ad80d04b86eebfb3f17d85a9b10add5b
#
_entry.id   ad80d04b86eebfb3f17d85a9b10add5b
#
_cell.length_a   1.000
_cell.length_b   1.000
_cell.length_c   1.000
_cell.angle_alpha   90.00
_cell.angle_beta   90.00
_cell.angle_gamma   90.00
#
_symmetry.space_group_name_H-M   'P 1'
#
loop_
_entity.id
_entity.type
_entity.pdbx_description
1 polymer ?
#
loop_
_entity_poly.entity_id
_entity_poly.type
_entity_poly.pdbx_seq_one_letter_code
_entity_poly.pdbx_strand_id
1 'polypeptide(L)'
;MHLASTRRGPLLWRSSVVAASAGIAAALTMSVTTAPSAAPASSLAAPGSPAAPSPASLASSVAAAGSPGLRSQTRGASVSTSNFKAVGSAKQVYVTGLAPLAQMSLITPRGKTLYTQRADSLGGLLFRHVPPGKGYRVRLASNGQESALLTVHTDRAAPWDPGIYNQSIPSSGYGYLTTRDGTKLAIDVHPPTSPAGEPGLPAGTHLPNGPDYLPPYPTLIEYSGYGYADPAGPQNGIAVLANLMGFAVVDVNMRGTGCSGGAHNFFDPLQNLDGYDVIETIAHQSWVLDHKVGMMGISYGAISQLFVAQLRPPALEAISPLSTIDATATTLYPGGILNTGFAVAWAQQRQHDAEPAGPNSGQYWAYQRIQAGDKTCQANQVLHGEAPSLMAKIAANAYYNPAVADPLDPVTFVNKINVPTFMACQWEDEQTGGHCPELVQHFTGTSRKWFTFTNGAHIDSLDPYTYNRWYDFLELFVAHKAPIVNAALVRAAAPIVYQSAMGLPQSDVVTLPVDPIQLIPTYHAALVAFEKLPEIRVLFDNGAGVSPTGSSTPGNPYPGFVRSFSSFPIPGTVARTWYLGPAGSLAGQPPASSGVNWYTSSASALPLTDYTGNTGGGGLWGNASQWTWDWKQYPSGSAVSYVSAPLTKNTTVIGAGAVDLWVRSSTSNVDLQATISEVRPDGYETFVQNGWIRASERKLSTSSNNMFKQPSTALEPIPSFTAAAAKPMPPGRFVKVVIPLYYEGHVYRAGSRIRVTIAAPNGTQPIWSFSQTVPNGTATVSIAFSKSMPSSLVLPVVPGVKVTTPLPPCPSLRNEPCRPYQPIANALWPPNGGGGRSVQRANSVTGAARTGSSQRGGGYLCVVTCNASTVEERADRIPNLPAWRHNL
;
A
#
# COMPACT_ATOMS: atom_id res chain seq x y z
N MET A 1 -65.29 24.03 -25.90
CA MET A 1 -65.43 23.51 -24.56
C MET A 1 -64.05 23.30 -24.02
N HIS A 2 -63.65 24.12 -23.08
CA HIS A 2 -62.30 24.16 -22.51
C HIS A 2 -62.09 23.07 -21.48
N LEU A 3 -61.00 22.33 -21.55
CA LEU A 3 -60.45 21.53 -20.46
C LEU A 3 -59.09 22.14 -20.05
N ALA A 4 -59.04 22.71 -18.86
CA ALA A 4 -57.87 23.20 -18.22
C ALA A 4 -57.09 22.03 -17.65
N SER A 5 -55.81 21.83 -18.06
CA SER A 5 -54.85 20.91 -17.46
C SER A 5 -54.00 21.70 -16.47
N THR A 6 -54.17 21.43 -15.20
CA THR A 6 -53.29 21.90 -14.15
C THR A 6 -52.03 21.07 -14.09
N ARG A 7 -50.91 21.61 -14.54
CA ARG A 7 -49.58 21.10 -14.27
C ARG A 7 -49.22 21.38 -12.80
N ARG A 8 -49.12 20.33 -11.98
CA ARG A 8 -48.46 20.34 -10.69
C ARG A 8 -47.35 19.30 -10.71
N GLY A 9 -46.13 19.74 -10.49
CA GLY A 9 -44.97 18.96 -10.15
C GLY A 9 -43.75 19.31 -10.97
N PRO A 10 -42.68 19.84 -10.52
CA PRO A 10 -41.55 19.14 -9.93
C PRO A 10 -40.88 19.88 -8.74
N LEU A 11 -41.59 20.74 -8.03
CA LEU A 11 -40.96 21.54 -6.95
C LEU A 11 -40.74 20.74 -5.65
N LEU A 12 -41.51 19.71 -5.36
CA LEU A 12 -41.37 18.92 -4.13
C LEU A 12 -40.14 17.99 -4.15
N TRP A 13 -39.72 17.59 -5.32
CA TRP A 13 -38.55 16.72 -5.46
C TRP A 13 -37.21 17.43 -5.23
N ARG A 14 -37.12 18.70 -5.59
CA ARG A 14 -35.91 19.52 -5.38
C ARG A 14 -35.66 19.82 -3.90
N SER A 15 -36.71 19.96 -3.11
CA SER A 15 -36.59 20.28 -1.68
C SER A 15 -36.10 19.06 -0.87
N SER A 16 -36.53 17.86 -1.22
CA SER A 16 -36.12 16.63 -0.54
C SER A 16 -34.65 16.26 -0.82
N VAL A 17 -34.15 16.51 -2.04
CA VAL A 17 -32.74 16.25 -2.39
C VAL A 17 -31.81 17.25 -1.72
N VAL A 18 -32.23 18.51 -1.56
CA VAL A 18 -31.42 19.54 -0.87
C VAL A 18 -31.38 19.28 0.64
N ALA A 19 -32.45 18.76 1.23
CA ALA A 19 -32.46 18.40 2.64
C ALA A 19 -31.59 17.16 2.94
N ALA A 20 -31.59 16.14 2.06
CA ALA A 20 -30.71 14.99 2.18
C ALA A 20 -29.22 15.39 2.09
N SER A 21 -28.88 16.33 1.20
CA SER A 21 -27.52 16.84 1.07
C SER A 21 -27.03 17.60 2.30
N ALA A 22 -27.93 18.33 2.98
CA ALA A 22 -27.59 19.10 4.18
C ALA A 22 -27.38 18.19 5.42
N GLY A 23 -28.16 17.11 5.55
CA GLY A 23 -28.00 16.12 6.62
C GLY A 23 -26.71 15.34 6.53
N ILE A 24 -26.30 14.97 5.32
CA ILE A 24 -25.03 14.28 5.05
C ILE A 24 -23.85 15.20 5.29
N ALA A 25 -23.95 16.50 4.94
CA ALA A 25 -22.93 17.50 5.24
C ALA A 25 -22.72 17.67 6.75
N ALA A 26 -23.81 17.64 7.55
CA ALA A 26 -23.73 17.76 9.01
C ALA A 26 -23.09 16.52 9.66
N ALA A 27 -23.36 15.33 9.15
CA ALA A 27 -22.75 14.10 9.64
C ALA A 27 -21.24 14.03 9.32
N LEU A 28 -20.82 14.48 8.14
CA LEU A 28 -19.41 14.52 7.73
C LEU A 28 -18.63 15.67 8.42
N THR A 29 -19.29 16.81 8.70
CA THR A 29 -18.65 17.95 9.40
C THR A 29 -18.49 17.72 10.89
N MET A 30 -19.34 16.91 11.54
CA MET A 30 -19.18 16.58 12.96
C MET A 30 -17.99 15.63 13.23
N SER A 31 -17.55 14.87 12.22
CA SER A 31 -16.36 14.02 12.31
C SER A 31 -15.03 14.77 12.18
N VAL A 32 -15.06 16.07 11.84
CA VAL A 32 -13.87 16.90 11.58
C VAL A 32 -13.67 17.99 12.63
N THR A 33 -14.48 18.06 13.71
CA THR A 33 -14.23 19.03 14.76
C THR A 33 -12.96 18.67 15.55
N THR A 34 -11.92 19.40 15.21
CA THR A 34 -10.65 19.47 15.92
C THR A 34 -10.85 19.78 17.40
N ALA A 35 -10.18 19.06 18.28
CA ALA A 35 -10.04 19.39 19.68
C ALA A 35 -9.49 20.81 19.85
N PRO A 36 -9.96 21.58 20.85
CA PRO A 36 -9.50 22.94 21.04
C PRO A 36 -8.01 22.98 21.42
N SER A 37 -7.26 23.79 20.71
CA SER A 37 -5.89 24.16 21.01
C SER A 37 -5.82 24.78 22.39
N ALA A 38 -5.12 24.14 23.34
CA ALA A 38 -4.78 24.72 24.62
C ALA A 38 -3.68 25.77 24.43
N ALA A 39 -3.97 26.98 24.87
CA ALA A 39 -3.02 28.09 24.96
C ALA A 39 -1.92 27.79 26.01
N PRO A 40 -0.71 28.40 25.85
CA PRO A 40 0.38 28.10 26.74
C PRO A 40 0.23 28.76 28.12
N ALA A 41 0.28 27.97 29.16
CA ALA A 41 0.36 28.46 30.53
C ALA A 41 1.81 28.72 30.93
N SER A 42 2.02 29.91 31.44
CA SER A 42 3.26 30.44 31.95
C SER A 42 3.80 29.69 33.16
N SER A 43 5.11 29.71 33.26
CA SER A 43 5.96 29.27 34.38
C SER A 43 5.52 29.69 35.76
N LEU A 44 5.50 28.77 36.74
CA LEU A 44 5.85 29.10 38.11
C LEU A 44 6.47 27.87 38.84
N ALA A 45 7.38 28.22 39.74
CA ALA A 45 8.44 27.46 40.37
C ALA A 45 8.03 26.26 41.23
N ALA A 46 8.99 25.33 41.30
CA ALA A 46 9.03 24.24 42.27
C ALA A 46 9.09 24.71 43.76
N PRO A 47 8.64 23.91 44.72
CA PRO A 47 9.60 23.44 45.69
C PRO A 47 9.40 21.99 46.20
N GLY A 48 10.52 21.37 46.49
CA GLY A 48 10.72 20.55 47.72
C GLY A 48 10.30 19.07 47.66
N SER A 49 11.26 18.20 47.49
CA SER A 49 11.22 16.80 47.95
C SER A 49 11.17 16.68 49.43
N PRO A 50 10.57 15.61 50.00
CA PRO A 50 11.27 14.92 51.06
C PRO A 50 11.44 13.41 50.84
N ALA A 51 12.47 12.94 51.53
CA ALA A 51 13.16 11.71 51.54
C ALA A 51 12.36 10.44 51.80
N ALA A 52 12.96 9.33 51.35
CA ALA A 52 12.64 7.95 51.71
C ALA A 52 13.00 7.60 53.14
N PRO A 53 12.39 6.58 53.74
CA PRO A 53 13.07 5.80 54.73
C PRO A 53 13.37 4.37 54.31
N SER A 54 14.59 3.95 54.65
CA SER A 54 15.17 2.61 54.54
C SER A 54 14.69 1.64 55.66
N PRO A 55 15.03 0.37 55.55
CA PRO A 55 14.31 -0.72 56.16
C PRO A 55 14.78 -1.13 57.54
N ALA A 56 13.91 -1.77 58.34
CA ALA A 56 14.27 -2.42 59.56
C ALA A 56 14.00 -3.94 59.49
N SER A 57 15.06 -4.65 59.77
CA SER A 57 15.16 -6.06 60.04
C SER A 57 14.42 -6.47 61.35
N LEU A 58 13.91 -7.68 61.43
CA LEU A 58 14.01 -8.47 62.66
C LEU A 58 13.88 -9.97 62.40
N ALA A 59 14.73 -10.65 63.13
CA ALA A 59 15.18 -12.01 63.01
C ALA A 59 14.35 -13.03 63.79
N SER A 60 14.50 -14.30 63.42
CA SER A 60 14.69 -15.54 64.15
C SER A 60 13.65 -15.99 65.18
N SER A 61 13.18 -17.21 64.95
CA SER A 61 13.37 -18.23 65.99
C SER A 61 13.28 -19.68 65.43
N VAL A 62 14.25 -20.47 65.89
CA VAL A 62 14.51 -21.87 65.61
C VAL A 62 13.74 -22.73 66.65
N ALA A 63 13.22 -23.89 66.25
CA ALA A 63 13.21 -25.06 67.07
C ALA A 63 13.02 -26.34 66.28
N ALA A 64 13.67 -27.35 66.74
CA ALA A 64 14.17 -28.55 66.10
C ALA A 64 13.31 -29.82 66.24
N ALA A 65 13.62 -30.74 65.31
CA ALA A 65 13.82 -32.18 65.46
C ALA A 65 12.63 -33.13 65.62
N GLY A 66 12.63 -34.16 64.77
CA GLY A 66 11.95 -35.43 64.98
C GLY A 66 11.73 -36.22 63.71
N SER A 67 12.66 -37.12 63.30
CA SER A 67 12.44 -38.25 62.37
C SER A 67 12.29 -39.55 63.20
N PRO A 68 11.90 -40.74 62.65
CA PRO A 68 11.59 -41.16 61.26
C PRO A 68 10.33 -42.06 61.13
N GLY A 69 9.85 -42.28 59.96
CA GLY A 69 8.85 -43.32 59.70
C GLY A 69 8.61 -43.51 58.20
N LEU A 70 9.23 -44.49 57.57
CA LEU A 70 8.94 -44.97 56.24
C LEU A 70 7.48 -45.45 56.12
N ARG A 71 6.70 -44.83 55.25
CA ARG A 71 5.58 -45.47 54.53
C ARG A 71 5.55 -45.03 53.09
N SER A 72 5.70 -45.99 52.21
CA SER A 72 5.41 -45.92 50.78
C SER A 72 3.97 -45.43 50.59
N GLN A 73 3.81 -44.23 50.00
CA GLN A 73 2.55 -43.82 49.39
C GLN A 73 2.81 -43.40 47.96
N THR A 74 2.12 -44.06 47.06
CA THR A 74 1.93 -43.70 45.69
C THR A 74 1.52 -42.21 45.59
N ARG A 75 2.44 -41.37 45.11
CA ARG A 75 2.15 -39.97 44.81
C ARG A 75 1.22 -39.91 43.60
N GLY A 76 -0.04 -39.66 43.87
CA GLY A 76 -0.89 -38.98 42.93
C GLY A 76 -0.26 -37.62 42.63
N ALA A 77 0.10 -37.36 41.35
CA ALA A 77 0.66 -36.09 40.93
C ALA A 77 -0.37 -34.99 41.20
N SER A 78 -0.15 -34.18 42.24
CA SER A 78 -0.83 -32.91 42.40
C SER A 78 -0.42 -32.02 41.19
N VAL A 79 -1.36 -31.73 40.33
CA VAL A 79 -1.16 -30.73 39.28
C VAL A 79 -0.93 -29.40 39.96
N SER A 80 0.31 -28.98 40.10
CA SER A 80 0.68 -27.66 40.54
C SER A 80 0.12 -26.67 39.51
N THR A 81 -0.89 -25.90 39.92
CA THR A 81 -1.36 -24.80 39.07
C THR A 81 -0.22 -23.80 38.87
N SER A 82 0.22 -23.64 37.65
CA SER A 82 1.27 -22.66 37.29
C SER A 82 0.78 -21.24 37.54
N ASN A 83 1.65 -20.40 38.09
CA ASN A 83 1.35 -18.96 38.28
C ASN A 83 1.38 -18.17 36.94
N PHE A 84 1.57 -18.84 35.83
CA PHE A 84 1.58 -18.29 34.46
C PHE A 84 0.62 -19.09 33.58
N LYS A 85 0.10 -18.46 32.53
CA LYS A 85 -0.73 -19.08 31.51
C LYS A 85 0.11 -19.40 30.28
N ALA A 86 0.05 -20.64 29.78
CA ALA A 86 0.69 -21.05 28.54
C ALA A 86 -0.37 -21.61 27.58
N VAL A 87 -0.25 -21.29 26.30
CA VAL A 87 -1.20 -21.70 25.25
C VAL A 87 -0.42 -22.14 24.01
N GLY A 88 -0.82 -23.29 23.43
CA GLY A 88 -0.36 -23.70 22.13
C GLY A 88 -1.21 -23.09 21.03
N SER A 89 -0.57 -22.52 20.02
CA SER A 89 -1.18 -21.87 18.87
C SER A 89 -0.70 -22.50 17.56
N ALA A 90 -0.96 -21.86 16.42
CA ALA A 90 -0.49 -22.33 15.11
C ALA A 90 1.03 -22.18 15.00
N LYS A 91 1.76 -23.31 15.09
CA LYS A 91 3.24 -23.35 15.05
C LYS A 91 3.91 -22.45 16.08
N GLN A 92 3.18 -22.10 17.17
CA GLN A 92 3.65 -21.19 18.22
C GLN A 92 3.19 -21.69 19.58
N VAL A 93 3.90 -21.24 20.62
CA VAL A 93 3.47 -21.34 22.03
C VAL A 93 3.68 -19.99 22.68
N TYR A 94 2.64 -19.38 23.24
CA TYR A 94 2.78 -18.14 23.99
C TYR A 94 2.55 -18.36 25.48
N VAL A 95 3.22 -17.54 26.29
CA VAL A 95 3.14 -17.55 27.74
C VAL A 95 2.92 -16.14 28.26
N THR A 96 2.01 -15.98 29.20
CA THR A 96 1.70 -14.70 29.84
C THR A 96 1.69 -14.83 31.35
N GLY A 97 1.79 -13.72 32.07
CA GLY A 97 1.80 -13.70 33.54
C GLY A 97 3.17 -14.09 34.13
N LEU A 98 4.23 -13.93 33.37
CA LEU A 98 5.60 -14.14 33.84
C LEU A 98 6.12 -12.87 34.55
N ALA A 99 7.10 -13.04 35.45
CA ALA A 99 7.93 -11.92 35.86
C ALA A 99 8.75 -11.41 34.66
N PRO A 100 9.01 -10.10 34.55
CA PRO A 100 9.91 -9.56 33.53
C PRO A 100 11.21 -10.33 33.44
N LEU A 101 11.67 -10.62 32.21
CA LEU A 101 12.90 -11.34 31.91
C LEU A 101 12.98 -12.79 32.45
N ALA A 102 11.89 -13.36 32.96
CA ALA A 102 11.82 -14.73 33.43
C ALA A 102 12.26 -15.70 32.31
N GLN A 103 13.16 -16.61 32.65
CA GLN A 103 13.66 -17.61 31.70
C GLN A 103 12.74 -18.82 31.66
N MET A 104 12.30 -19.18 30.45
CA MET A 104 11.42 -20.31 30.17
C MET A 104 12.05 -21.27 29.17
N SER A 105 11.77 -22.54 29.33
CA SER A 105 12.13 -23.60 28.36
C SER A 105 10.88 -24.26 27.80
N LEU A 106 10.78 -24.37 26.49
CA LEU A 106 9.77 -25.16 25.80
C LEU A 106 10.26 -26.63 25.73
N ILE A 107 9.49 -27.53 26.31
CA ILE A 107 9.80 -28.94 26.42
C ILE A 107 8.94 -29.74 25.43
N THR A 108 9.57 -30.56 24.62
CA THR A 108 8.89 -31.48 23.68
C THR A 108 8.16 -32.62 24.43
N PRO A 109 7.24 -33.34 23.75
CA PRO A 109 6.56 -34.51 24.34
C PRO A 109 7.49 -35.59 24.83
N ARG A 110 8.73 -35.64 24.28
CA ARG A 110 9.76 -36.61 24.67
C ARG A 110 10.66 -36.10 25.82
N GLY A 111 10.32 -34.98 26.45
CA GLY A 111 11.07 -34.40 27.55
C GLY A 111 12.34 -33.61 27.15
N LYS A 112 12.62 -33.44 25.87
CA LYS A 112 13.76 -32.66 25.38
C LYS A 112 13.42 -31.16 25.35
N THR A 113 14.33 -30.32 25.81
CA THR A 113 14.24 -28.86 25.61
C THR A 113 14.39 -28.54 24.12
N LEU A 114 13.39 -27.84 23.55
CA LEU A 114 13.40 -27.38 22.17
C LEU A 114 13.96 -25.94 22.07
N TYR A 115 13.47 -25.07 22.93
CA TYR A 115 13.89 -23.68 23.01
C TYR A 115 14.06 -23.25 24.47
N THR A 116 14.94 -22.30 24.73
CA THR A 116 15.04 -21.55 25.99
C THR A 116 15.10 -20.06 25.65
N GLN A 117 14.18 -19.28 26.18
CA GLN A 117 14.03 -17.85 25.91
C GLN A 117 13.67 -17.11 27.21
N ARG A 118 13.76 -15.77 27.19
CA ARG A 118 13.35 -14.91 28.29
C ARG A 118 12.09 -14.17 27.91
N ALA A 119 11.21 -13.98 28.88
CA ALA A 119 10.05 -13.09 28.74
C ALA A 119 10.52 -11.67 28.46
N ASP A 120 9.65 -10.90 27.82
CA ASP A 120 9.83 -9.46 27.64
C ASP A 120 9.66 -8.69 28.97
N SER A 121 9.72 -7.36 28.90
CA SER A 121 9.54 -6.49 30.07
C SER A 121 8.11 -6.48 30.62
N LEU A 122 7.13 -6.96 29.86
CA LEU A 122 5.72 -7.06 30.26
C LEU A 122 5.34 -8.44 30.81
N GLY A 123 6.28 -9.38 30.79
CA GLY A 123 6.05 -10.76 31.24
C GLY A 123 5.36 -11.63 30.18
N GLY A 124 5.45 -11.23 28.92
CA GLY A 124 5.06 -12.01 27.75
C GLY A 124 6.22 -12.80 27.18
N LEU A 125 5.93 -13.94 26.54
CA LEU A 125 6.93 -14.75 25.82
C LEU A 125 6.26 -15.51 24.69
N LEU A 126 6.91 -15.53 23.52
CA LEU A 126 6.40 -16.23 22.34
C LEU A 126 7.48 -17.13 21.71
N PHE A 127 7.28 -18.43 21.80
CA PHE A 127 8.06 -19.42 21.06
C PHE A 127 7.48 -19.58 19.65
N ARG A 128 8.26 -19.22 18.62
CA ARG A 128 7.89 -19.31 17.20
C ARG A 128 8.46 -20.57 16.56
N HIS A 129 7.93 -20.95 15.39
CA HIS A 129 8.38 -22.09 14.59
C HIS A 129 8.37 -23.42 15.36
N VAL A 130 7.39 -23.60 16.24
CA VAL A 130 7.22 -24.82 17.01
C VAL A 130 6.56 -25.87 16.13
N PRO A 131 7.15 -27.08 15.94
CA PRO A 131 6.53 -28.15 15.17
C PRO A 131 5.13 -28.51 15.74
N PRO A 132 4.11 -28.70 14.90
CA PRO A 132 2.79 -29.13 15.37
C PRO A 132 2.83 -30.48 16.09
N GLY A 133 2.07 -30.60 17.18
CA GLY A 133 2.02 -31.82 17.98
C GLY A 133 1.37 -31.61 19.34
N LYS A 134 1.04 -32.72 20.01
CA LYS A 134 0.46 -32.73 21.37
C LYS A 134 1.51 -33.05 22.42
N GLY A 135 1.32 -32.59 23.66
CA GLY A 135 2.15 -32.95 24.79
C GLY A 135 3.36 -32.06 25.03
N TYR A 136 3.41 -30.87 24.42
CA TYR A 136 4.37 -29.84 24.79
C TYR A 136 4.08 -29.30 26.19
N ARG A 137 5.07 -28.71 26.82
CA ARG A 137 4.94 -27.95 28.08
C ARG A 137 6.02 -26.87 28.13
N VAL A 138 5.80 -25.86 28.91
CA VAL A 138 6.81 -24.84 29.22
C VAL A 138 7.22 -24.99 30.68
N ARG A 139 8.50 -24.75 30.94
CA ARG A 139 9.10 -24.86 32.28
C ARG A 139 9.78 -23.57 32.67
N LEU A 140 9.42 -23.06 33.85
CA LEU A 140 10.05 -21.85 34.41
C LEU A 140 11.41 -22.26 35.04
N ALA A 141 12.48 -21.58 34.63
CA ALA A 141 13.84 -21.94 35.05
C ALA A 141 14.11 -21.74 36.55
N SER A 142 13.49 -20.71 37.17
CA SER A 142 13.77 -20.34 38.56
C SER A 142 13.31 -21.35 39.58
N ASN A 143 12.23 -22.11 39.33
CA ASN A 143 11.66 -23.04 40.30
C ASN A 143 11.24 -24.41 39.71
N GLY A 144 11.45 -24.60 38.40
CA GLY A 144 11.08 -25.83 37.69
C GLY A 144 9.58 -26.04 37.48
N GLN A 145 8.73 -25.06 37.76
CA GLN A 145 7.29 -25.13 37.57
C GLN A 145 6.95 -25.31 36.07
N GLU A 146 6.05 -26.22 35.74
CA GLU A 146 5.65 -26.58 34.38
C GLU A 146 4.18 -26.20 34.12
N SER A 147 3.86 -25.87 32.85
CA SER A 147 2.48 -25.75 32.40
C SER A 147 1.78 -27.12 32.32
N ALA A 148 0.46 -27.11 32.19
CA ALA A 148 -0.28 -28.24 31.63
C ALA A 148 0.26 -28.63 30.25
N LEU A 149 -0.14 -29.81 29.73
CA LEU A 149 0.22 -30.26 28.41
C LEU A 149 -0.45 -29.37 27.33
N LEU A 150 0.35 -28.94 26.36
CA LEU A 150 -0.06 -28.06 25.29
C LEU A 150 -0.19 -28.82 23.96
N THR A 151 -1.11 -28.38 23.13
CA THR A 151 -1.21 -28.78 21.72
C THR A 151 -0.75 -27.63 20.85
N VAL A 152 0.25 -27.85 20.01
CA VAL A 152 0.66 -26.91 18.96
C VAL A 152 -0.02 -27.34 17.68
N HIS A 153 -0.76 -26.45 17.08
CA HIS A 153 -1.57 -26.69 15.91
C HIS A 153 -0.82 -26.34 14.61
N THR A 154 -1.34 -26.85 13.50
CA THR A 154 -0.91 -26.42 12.17
C THR A 154 -1.51 -25.05 11.84
N ASP A 155 -1.01 -24.41 10.79
CA ASP A 155 -1.54 -23.19 10.20
C ASP A 155 -2.63 -23.45 9.12
N ARG A 156 -3.32 -24.59 9.19
CA ARG A 156 -4.44 -24.90 8.30
C ARG A 156 -5.67 -24.09 8.69
N ALA A 157 -6.46 -23.74 7.68
CA ALA A 157 -7.67 -22.91 7.84
C ALA A 157 -8.72 -23.53 8.77
N ALA A 158 -8.93 -24.84 8.72
CA ALA A 158 -9.92 -25.54 9.53
C ALA A 158 -9.83 -25.15 11.02
N PRO A 159 -10.93 -24.74 11.65
CA PRO A 159 -10.96 -24.34 13.06
C PRO A 159 -10.61 -25.52 13.97
N TRP A 160 -9.97 -25.23 15.09
CA TRP A 160 -9.65 -26.24 16.10
C TRP A 160 -10.88 -26.61 16.94
N ASP A 161 -11.72 -25.62 17.21
CA ASP A 161 -13.04 -25.72 17.81
C ASP A 161 -13.97 -24.70 17.17
N PRO A 162 -14.87 -25.10 16.27
CA PRO A 162 -15.80 -24.18 15.64
C PRO A 162 -16.81 -23.57 16.62
N GLY A 163 -16.94 -24.10 17.84
CA GLY A 163 -17.79 -23.54 18.88
C GLY A 163 -17.43 -22.12 19.30
N ILE A 164 -16.20 -21.67 19.02
CA ILE A 164 -15.78 -20.28 19.29
C ILE A 164 -16.59 -19.25 18.50
N TYR A 165 -17.12 -19.61 17.34
CA TYR A 165 -17.89 -18.70 16.48
C TYR A 165 -19.28 -18.37 17.03
N ASN A 166 -19.77 -19.14 18.02
CA ASN A 166 -21.04 -18.87 18.72
C ASN A 166 -20.92 -17.75 19.77
N GLN A 167 -19.76 -17.10 19.91
CA GLN A 167 -19.59 -15.98 20.80
C GLN A 167 -20.45 -14.80 20.36
N SER A 168 -21.05 -14.09 21.32
CA SER A 168 -21.74 -12.84 21.08
C SER A 168 -20.76 -11.67 21.08
N ILE A 169 -20.88 -10.81 20.07
CA ILE A 169 -20.15 -9.55 19.97
C ILE A 169 -21.16 -8.38 19.96
N PRO A 170 -20.74 -7.14 20.25
CA PRO A 170 -21.61 -5.98 20.11
C PRO A 170 -22.24 -5.87 18.73
N SER A 171 -23.47 -5.43 18.65
CA SER A 171 -24.13 -5.07 17.39
C SER A 171 -23.88 -3.61 17.00
N SER A 172 -23.24 -2.84 17.87
CA SER A 172 -22.84 -1.45 17.64
C SER A 172 -21.74 -1.07 18.62
N GLY A 173 -20.77 -0.30 18.15
CA GLY A 173 -19.66 0.25 18.92
C GLY A 173 -18.58 -0.77 19.25
N TYR A 174 -17.70 -0.33 20.14
CA TYR A 174 -16.46 -1.00 20.48
C TYR A 174 -16.66 -2.28 21.30
N GLY A 175 -15.83 -3.28 21.01
CA GLY A 175 -15.80 -4.54 21.75
C GLY A 175 -14.60 -5.41 21.41
N TYR A 176 -14.75 -6.70 21.72
CA TYR A 176 -13.72 -7.70 21.42
C TYR A 176 -14.35 -8.98 20.88
N LEU A 177 -13.64 -9.63 19.98
CA LEU A 177 -13.89 -11.02 19.62
C LEU A 177 -12.69 -11.90 19.98
N THR A 178 -12.93 -13.19 20.20
CA THR A 178 -11.90 -14.15 20.57
C THR A 178 -11.58 -15.08 19.40
N THR A 179 -10.32 -15.20 19.04
CA THR A 179 -9.84 -16.09 17.99
C THR A 179 -9.56 -17.50 18.52
N ARG A 180 -9.29 -18.44 17.60
CA ARG A 180 -9.09 -19.89 17.88
C ARG A 180 -8.05 -20.22 18.94
N ASP A 181 -7.05 -19.36 19.17
CA ASP A 181 -6.03 -19.56 20.20
C ASP A 181 -6.32 -18.78 21.48
N GLY A 182 -7.51 -18.18 21.60
CA GLY A 182 -7.93 -17.42 22.77
C GLY A 182 -7.43 -15.97 22.81
N THR A 183 -6.78 -15.50 21.75
CA THR A 183 -6.42 -14.08 21.61
C THR A 183 -7.67 -13.26 21.36
N LYS A 184 -7.77 -12.10 22.01
CA LYS A 184 -8.88 -11.16 21.81
C LYS A 184 -8.44 -10.06 20.86
N LEU A 185 -9.22 -9.84 19.80
CA LEU A 185 -9.05 -8.74 18.86
C LEU A 185 -10.03 -7.63 19.18
N ALA A 186 -9.57 -6.39 19.14
CA ALA A 186 -10.43 -5.21 19.26
C ALA A 186 -11.23 -5.01 17.98
N ILE A 187 -12.50 -4.72 18.13
CA ILE A 187 -13.43 -4.46 17.03
C ILE A 187 -14.23 -3.19 17.34
N ASP A 188 -14.67 -2.50 16.27
CA ASP A 188 -15.69 -1.47 16.35
C ASP A 188 -16.75 -1.72 15.29
N VAL A 189 -18.01 -1.83 15.73
CA VAL A 189 -19.14 -2.18 14.87
C VAL A 189 -19.95 -0.94 14.57
N HIS A 190 -20.01 -0.59 13.29
CA HIS A 190 -20.73 0.55 12.76
C HIS A 190 -21.97 0.06 11.99
N PRO A 191 -23.15 -0.09 12.62
CA PRO A 191 -24.37 -0.38 11.89
C PRO A 191 -24.71 0.80 10.97
N PRO A 192 -25.35 0.56 9.83
CA PRO A 192 -25.75 1.65 8.97
C PRO A 192 -26.77 2.51 9.70
N THR A 193 -26.55 3.81 9.70
CA THR A 193 -27.46 4.77 10.31
C THR A 193 -28.09 5.63 9.23
N SER A 194 -29.40 5.83 9.32
CA SER A 194 -30.07 6.89 8.57
C SER A 194 -29.28 8.19 8.82
N PRO A 195 -28.99 9.01 7.81
CA PRO A 195 -28.31 10.27 8.01
C PRO A 195 -28.93 11.03 9.17
N ALA A 196 -28.20 11.17 10.27
CA ALA A 196 -28.70 11.81 11.47
C ALA A 196 -29.03 13.26 11.17
N GLY A 197 -30.28 13.65 11.40
CA GLY A 197 -30.69 15.03 11.23
C GLY A 197 -31.51 15.34 9.98
N GLU A 198 -31.95 14.34 9.20
CA GLU A 198 -32.98 14.58 8.22
C GLU A 198 -34.24 15.09 8.93
N PRO A 199 -34.62 16.38 8.77
CA PRO A 199 -35.83 16.90 9.40
C PRO A 199 -37.04 16.11 8.89
N GLY A 200 -37.67 15.33 9.76
CA GLY A 200 -38.91 14.64 9.50
C GLY A 200 -38.85 13.16 9.22
N LEU A 201 -37.65 12.52 9.26
CA LEU A 201 -37.55 11.07 9.20
C LEU A 201 -37.19 10.51 10.59
N PRO A 202 -38.06 9.70 11.22
CA PRO A 202 -37.70 8.99 12.44
C PRO A 202 -36.51 8.04 12.19
N ALA A 203 -35.65 7.87 13.19
CA ALA A 203 -34.62 6.83 13.15
C ALA A 203 -35.27 5.47 12.81
N GLY A 204 -34.73 4.76 11.82
CA GLY A 204 -35.27 3.49 11.35
C GLY A 204 -36.39 3.61 10.31
N THR A 205 -36.56 4.78 9.68
CA THR A 205 -37.55 4.92 8.60
C THR A 205 -37.01 4.25 7.34
N HIS A 206 -37.75 3.27 6.81
CA HIS A 206 -37.54 2.76 5.46
C HIS A 206 -37.89 3.84 4.44
N LEU A 207 -36.89 4.37 3.77
CA LEU A 207 -37.16 5.13 2.54
C LEU A 207 -37.68 4.14 1.49
N PRO A 208 -38.84 4.36 0.85
CA PRO A 208 -39.24 3.54 -0.28
C PRO A 208 -38.08 3.54 -1.29
N ASN A 209 -37.51 2.35 -1.52
CA ASN A 209 -36.34 2.18 -2.37
C ASN A 209 -35.04 2.85 -1.86
N GLY A 210 -34.88 3.17 -0.59
CA GLY A 210 -33.64 3.63 0.07
C GLY A 210 -32.83 2.50 0.69
N PRO A 211 -31.67 2.81 1.27
CA PRO A 211 -30.91 1.86 2.08
C PRO A 211 -31.75 1.30 3.21
N ASP A 212 -31.57 0.04 3.51
CA ASP A 212 -32.21 -0.60 4.66
C ASP A 212 -31.34 -0.40 5.89
N TYR A 213 -31.80 0.42 6.82
CA TYR A 213 -31.09 0.74 8.05
C TYR A 213 -31.54 -0.11 9.25
N LEU A 214 -32.24 -1.21 9.00
CA LEU A 214 -32.69 -2.16 10.02
C LEU A 214 -31.98 -3.51 9.84
N PRO A 215 -31.65 -4.21 10.96
CA PRO A 215 -31.07 -5.54 10.88
C PRO A 215 -32.08 -6.57 10.33
N PRO A 216 -31.62 -7.65 9.66
CA PRO A 216 -30.21 -7.97 9.42
C PRO A 216 -29.58 -7.11 8.32
N TYR A 217 -28.30 -6.70 8.52
CA TYR A 217 -27.61 -5.83 7.60
C TYR A 217 -26.69 -6.60 6.65
N PRO A 218 -26.56 -6.20 5.37
CA PRO A 218 -25.40 -6.57 4.58
C PRO A 218 -24.16 -6.02 5.30
N THR A 219 -23.14 -6.86 5.50
CA THR A 219 -22.05 -6.56 6.42
C THR A 219 -20.71 -6.67 5.70
N LEU A 220 -19.84 -5.67 5.92
CA LEU A 220 -18.50 -5.59 5.42
C LEU A 220 -17.49 -5.57 6.58
N ILE A 221 -16.33 -6.16 6.36
CA ILE A 221 -15.24 -6.19 7.33
C ILE A 221 -14.04 -5.42 6.76
N GLU A 222 -13.51 -4.47 7.53
CA GLU A 222 -12.18 -3.93 7.38
C GLU A 222 -11.25 -4.60 8.39
N TYR A 223 -10.21 -5.27 7.92
CA TYR A 223 -9.26 -6.00 8.75
C TYR A 223 -7.85 -5.51 8.49
N SER A 224 -7.31 -4.67 9.37
CA SER A 224 -5.98 -4.09 9.19
C SER A 224 -5.24 -3.83 10.49
N GLY A 225 -3.97 -3.45 10.40
CA GLY A 225 -3.15 -2.98 11.51
C GLY A 225 -3.20 -1.46 11.73
N TYR A 226 -4.05 -0.74 11.01
CA TYR A 226 -4.11 0.72 11.11
C TYR A 226 -4.74 1.24 12.41
N GLY A 227 -5.52 0.44 13.11
CA GLY A 227 -6.10 0.84 14.38
C GLY A 227 -7.50 1.43 14.29
N TYR A 228 -8.26 1.13 13.25
CA TYR A 228 -9.61 1.68 13.04
C TYR A 228 -10.66 1.25 14.08
N ALA A 229 -10.40 0.19 14.84
CA ALA A 229 -11.23 -0.14 16.00
C ALA A 229 -10.95 0.80 17.19
N ASP A 230 -10.74 2.08 16.95
CA ASP A 230 -10.65 3.16 17.96
C ASP A 230 -12.02 3.84 18.06
N PRO A 231 -12.76 3.66 19.16
CA PRO A 231 -14.12 4.19 19.31
C PRO A 231 -14.19 5.72 19.41
N ALA A 232 -13.05 6.39 19.61
CA ALA A 232 -12.92 7.85 19.65
C ALA A 232 -12.18 8.41 18.45
N GLY A 233 -11.67 7.52 17.58
CA GLY A 233 -10.91 7.88 16.40
C GLY A 233 -11.79 8.23 15.20
N PRO A 234 -11.18 8.75 14.13
CA PRO A 234 -11.87 8.89 12.87
C PRO A 234 -12.17 7.50 12.32
N GLN A 235 -13.38 7.31 11.82
CA GLN A 235 -13.72 6.12 11.07
C GLN A 235 -12.89 6.05 9.78
N ASN A 236 -12.60 4.85 9.33
CA ASN A 236 -12.07 4.64 7.99
C ASN A 236 -13.03 5.27 6.96
N GLY A 237 -12.50 6.14 6.08
CA GLY A 237 -13.34 6.86 5.11
C GLY A 237 -14.15 5.94 4.19
N ILE A 238 -13.61 4.76 3.83
CA ILE A 238 -14.36 3.77 3.03
C ILE A 238 -15.48 3.12 3.86
N ALA A 239 -15.31 2.97 5.18
CA ALA A 239 -16.35 2.49 6.08
C ALA A 239 -17.52 3.47 6.15
N VAL A 240 -17.23 4.77 6.26
CA VAL A 240 -18.27 5.82 6.22
C VAL A 240 -19.08 5.75 4.92
N LEU A 241 -18.41 5.58 3.78
CA LEU A 241 -19.07 5.43 2.49
C LEU A 241 -19.97 4.19 2.46
N ALA A 242 -19.49 3.07 2.96
CA ALA A 242 -20.27 1.82 3.02
C ALA A 242 -21.49 1.95 3.95
N ASN A 243 -21.34 2.61 5.11
CA ASN A 243 -22.48 2.89 5.99
C ASN A 243 -23.58 3.71 5.29
N LEU A 244 -23.19 4.74 4.53
CA LEU A 244 -24.15 5.55 3.75
C LEU A 244 -24.92 4.71 2.70
N MET A 245 -24.31 3.62 2.23
CA MET A 245 -24.93 2.67 1.30
C MET A 245 -25.81 1.64 2.00
N GLY A 246 -25.90 1.63 3.32
CA GLY A 246 -26.73 0.69 4.09
C GLY A 246 -25.99 -0.57 4.58
N PHE A 247 -24.65 -0.62 4.47
CA PHE A 247 -23.86 -1.71 5.01
C PHE A 247 -23.51 -1.46 6.48
N ALA A 248 -23.60 -2.51 7.29
CA ALA A 248 -22.86 -2.53 8.56
C ALA A 248 -21.37 -2.73 8.27
N VAL A 249 -20.51 -2.01 8.97
CA VAL A 249 -19.07 -2.17 8.85
C VAL A 249 -18.49 -2.59 10.19
N VAL A 250 -17.62 -3.59 10.17
CA VAL A 250 -16.86 -4.00 11.36
C VAL A 250 -15.38 -3.72 11.10
N ASP A 251 -14.88 -2.70 11.77
CA ASP A 251 -13.45 -2.39 11.81
C ASP A 251 -12.77 -3.31 12.81
N VAL A 252 -11.72 -4.01 12.39
CA VAL A 252 -11.02 -5.02 13.21
C VAL A 252 -9.53 -4.76 13.21
N ASN A 253 -8.96 -4.54 14.39
CA ASN A 253 -7.53 -4.43 14.55
C ASN A 253 -6.85 -5.80 14.53
N MET A 254 -5.84 -5.95 13.68
CA MET A 254 -5.02 -7.15 13.62
C MET A 254 -4.35 -7.47 14.96
N ARG A 255 -4.04 -8.74 15.16
CA ARG A 255 -3.23 -9.24 16.28
C ARG A 255 -2.01 -8.37 16.55
N GLY A 256 -1.82 -7.94 17.81
CA GLY A 256 -0.67 -7.15 18.25
C GLY A 256 -0.69 -5.69 17.82
N THR A 257 -1.87 -5.12 17.53
CA THR A 257 -2.05 -3.68 17.26
C THR A 257 -3.17 -3.11 18.13
N GLY A 258 -3.00 -1.88 18.59
CA GLY A 258 -3.95 -1.19 19.45
C GLY A 258 -4.32 -1.97 20.70
N CYS A 259 -5.61 -2.23 20.88
CA CYS A 259 -6.12 -3.05 21.97
C CYS A 259 -6.27 -4.55 21.63
N SER A 260 -5.87 -4.99 20.45
CA SER A 260 -5.84 -6.41 20.07
C SER A 260 -4.67 -7.12 20.74
N GLY A 261 -4.90 -8.33 21.25
CA GLY A 261 -3.87 -9.13 21.90
C GLY A 261 -2.92 -9.80 20.90
N GLY A 262 -1.92 -10.50 21.45
CA GLY A 262 -0.91 -11.22 20.69
C GLY A 262 0.25 -10.34 20.24
N ALA A 263 1.09 -10.85 19.35
CA ALA A 263 2.25 -10.15 18.80
C ALA A 263 2.05 -9.90 17.30
N HIS A 264 2.28 -8.69 16.86
CA HIS A 264 2.22 -8.34 15.45
C HIS A 264 3.42 -8.96 14.70
N ASN A 265 3.14 -9.58 13.55
CA ASN A 265 4.15 -9.99 12.59
C ASN A 265 3.53 -9.92 11.20
N PHE A 266 3.95 -8.96 10.41
CA PHE A 266 3.38 -8.60 9.12
C PHE A 266 2.99 -9.84 8.28
N PHE A 267 1.69 -10.03 8.08
CA PHE A 267 1.05 -11.14 7.36
C PHE A 267 1.52 -12.56 7.78
N ASP A 268 1.84 -12.73 9.06
CA ASP A 268 2.06 -14.08 9.63
C ASP A 268 0.82 -14.96 9.34
N PRO A 269 1.00 -16.24 9.00
CA PRO A 269 -0.11 -17.18 8.84
C PRO A 269 -1.15 -17.16 9.97
N LEU A 270 -0.74 -16.86 11.20
CA LEU A 270 -1.67 -16.76 12.31
C LEU A 270 -2.58 -15.51 12.22
N GLN A 271 -2.09 -14.38 11.71
CA GLN A 271 -2.95 -13.21 11.41
C GLN A 271 -3.99 -13.54 10.34
N ASN A 272 -3.64 -14.36 9.35
CA ASN A 272 -4.57 -14.79 8.33
C ASN A 272 -5.66 -15.71 8.91
N LEU A 273 -5.28 -16.59 9.86
CA LEU A 273 -6.24 -17.43 10.60
C LEU A 273 -7.15 -16.60 11.51
N ASP A 274 -6.64 -15.52 12.10
CA ASP A 274 -7.47 -14.57 12.85
C ASP A 274 -8.54 -13.93 11.95
N GLY A 275 -8.15 -13.48 10.75
CA GLY A 275 -9.10 -12.95 9.77
C GLY A 275 -10.18 -13.96 9.37
N TYR A 276 -9.83 -15.25 9.27
CA TYR A 276 -10.80 -16.32 9.07
C TYR A 276 -11.78 -16.38 10.27
N ASP A 277 -11.26 -16.38 11.50
CA ASP A 277 -12.08 -16.45 12.72
C ASP A 277 -12.98 -15.20 12.87
N VAL A 278 -12.47 -14.04 12.45
CA VAL A 278 -13.25 -12.78 12.40
C VAL A 278 -14.45 -12.94 11.49
N ILE A 279 -14.26 -13.42 10.25
CA ILE A 279 -15.32 -13.62 9.28
C ILE A 279 -16.39 -14.56 9.82
N GLU A 280 -16.00 -15.73 10.29
CA GLU A 280 -16.94 -16.73 10.81
C GLU A 280 -17.69 -16.22 12.06
N THR A 281 -16.99 -15.54 12.98
CA THR A 281 -17.61 -15.00 14.20
C THR A 281 -18.65 -13.91 13.90
N ILE A 282 -18.31 -12.98 12.99
CA ILE A 282 -19.22 -11.90 12.62
C ILE A 282 -20.43 -12.45 11.87
N ALA A 283 -20.22 -13.35 10.96
CA ALA A 283 -21.30 -13.99 10.20
C ALA A 283 -22.31 -14.74 11.09
N HIS A 284 -21.90 -15.27 12.24
CA HIS A 284 -22.80 -15.94 13.18
C HIS A 284 -23.72 -15.00 13.95
N GLN A 285 -23.54 -13.68 13.83
CA GLN A 285 -24.38 -12.72 14.54
C GLN A 285 -25.76 -12.60 13.89
N SER A 286 -26.81 -12.45 14.69
CA SER A 286 -28.20 -12.37 14.21
C SER A 286 -28.51 -11.08 13.42
N TRP A 287 -27.68 -10.09 13.53
CA TRP A 287 -27.79 -8.82 12.82
C TRP A 287 -27.09 -8.81 11.45
N VAL A 288 -26.42 -9.92 11.06
CA VAL A 288 -25.75 -10.08 9.76
C VAL A 288 -26.68 -10.76 8.77
N LEU A 289 -26.85 -10.15 7.60
CA LEU A 289 -27.72 -10.66 6.52
C LEU A 289 -27.20 -12.02 6.03
N ASP A 290 -28.12 -12.99 5.96
CA ASP A 290 -27.86 -14.34 5.44
C ASP A 290 -26.67 -15.08 6.10
N HIS A 291 -26.18 -14.58 7.24
CA HIS A 291 -24.97 -15.09 7.89
C HIS A 291 -23.75 -15.10 6.95
N LYS A 292 -23.64 -14.08 6.12
CA LYS A 292 -22.56 -13.88 5.15
C LYS A 292 -21.99 -12.47 5.27
N VAL A 293 -20.71 -12.35 4.93
CA VAL A 293 -20.02 -11.07 4.98
C VAL A 293 -19.14 -10.85 3.75
N GLY A 294 -18.95 -9.59 3.39
CA GLY A 294 -17.92 -9.19 2.43
C GLY A 294 -16.70 -8.59 3.15
N MET A 295 -15.61 -8.48 2.46
CA MET A 295 -14.46 -7.67 2.90
C MET A 295 -14.25 -6.47 1.97
N MET A 296 -13.85 -5.35 2.56
CA MET A 296 -13.49 -4.14 1.85
C MET A 296 -12.22 -3.53 2.42
N GLY A 297 -11.64 -2.58 1.73
CA GLY A 297 -10.50 -1.81 2.21
C GLY A 297 -9.60 -1.33 1.08
N ILE A 298 -8.81 -0.34 1.42
CA ILE A 298 -7.77 0.26 0.59
C ILE A 298 -6.41 -0.09 1.20
N SER A 299 -5.36 -0.27 0.37
CA SER A 299 -3.99 -0.42 0.88
C SER A 299 -3.84 -1.65 1.79
N TYR A 300 -3.44 -1.47 3.04
CA TYR A 300 -3.29 -2.56 4.02
C TYR A 300 -4.58 -3.38 4.18
N GLY A 301 -5.75 -2.70 4.29
CA GLY A 301 -7.05 -3.36 4.32
C GLY A 301 -7.42 -4.07 3.02
N ALA A 302 -6.86 -3.66 1.87
CA ALA A 302 -6.98 -4.39 0.61
C ALA A 302 -6.09 -5.63 0.57
N ILE A 303 -4.83 -5.46 0.96
CA ILE A 303 -3.85 -6.55 0.97
C ILE A 303 -4.32 -7.67 1.90
N SER A 304 -4.83 -7.35 3.09
CA SER A 304 -5.32 -8.33 4.06
C SER A 304 -6.45 -9.20 3.54
N GLN A 305 -7.34 -8.65 2.67
CA GLN A 305 -8.40 -9.43 2.04
C GLN A 305 -7.86 -10.61 1.25
N LEU A 306 -6.76 -10.39 0.48
CA LEU A 306 -6.12 -11.44 -0.31
C LEU A 306 -5.57 -12.55 0.60
N PHE A 307 -4.92 -12.16 1.70
CA PHE A 307 -4.36 -13.11 2.67
C PHE A 307 -5.42 -13.93 3.41
N VAL A 308 -6.56 -13.34 3.71
CA VAL A 308 -7.65 -14.04 4.39
C VAL A 308 -8.46 -14.88 3.41
N ALA A 309 -8.83 -14.34 2.25
CA ALA A 309 -9.67 -15.03 1.28
C ALA A 309 -9.03 -16.30 0.69
N GLN A 310 -7.68 -16.37 0.61
CA GLN A 310 -7.01 -17.61 0.20
C GLN A 310 -7.29 -18.81 1.12
N LEU A 311 -7.69 -18.54 2.38
CA LEU A 311 -8.07 -19.59 3.35
C LEU A 311 -9.49 -20.10 3.12
N ARG A 312 -10.29 -19.44 2.28
CA ARG A 312 -11.65 -19.79 1.90
C ARG A 312 -12.61 -19.92 3.09
N PRO A 313 -12.78 -18.87 3.92
CA PRO A 313 -13.78 -18.89 4.98
C PRO A 313 -15.18 -19.16 4.37
N PRO A 314 -15.94 -20.12 4.88
CA PRO A 314 -17.26 -20.44 4.32
C PRO A 314 -18.26 -19.29 4.33
N ALA A 315 -18.13 -18.38 5.30
CA ALA A 315 -19.02 -17.22 5.41
C ALA A 315 -18.58 -16.01 4.58
N LEU A 316 -17.39 -16.04 3.95
CA LEU A 316 -16.95 -14.98 3.05
C LEU A 316 -17.65 -15.06 1.72
N GLU A 317 -18.32 -13.99 1.30
CA GLU A 317 -19.11 -13.95 0.09
C GLU A 317 -18.44 -13.19 -1.06
N ALA A 318 -17.76 -12.11 -0.76
CA ALA A 318 -17.06 -11.29 -1.75
C ALA A 318 -15.89 -10.53 -1.13
N ILE A 319 -14.90 -10.17 -1.97
CA ILE A 319 -13.81 -9.26 -1.59
C ILE A 319 -13.69 -8.12 -2.60
N SER A 320 -13.28 -6.95 -2.09
CA SER A 320 -13.10 -5.75 -2.91
C SER A 320 -11.80 -5.02 -2.58
N PRO A 321 -10.62 -5.62 -2.87
CA PRO A 321 -9.34 -5.00 -2.60
C PRO A 321 -9.08 -3.82 -3.54
N LEU A 322 -8.78 -2.64 -2.97
CA LEU A 322 -8.47 -1.41 -3.70
C LEU A 322 -7.03 -0.98 -3.43
N SER A 323 -6.25 -0.67 -4.46
CA SER A 323 -4.84 -0.25 -4.37
C SER A 323 -3.98 -1.24 -3.57
N THR A 324 -3.84 -2.45 -4.07
CA THR A 324 -3.13 -3.56 -3.44
C THR A 324 -1.74 -3.78 -4.05
N ILE A 325 -0.97 -4.72 -3.48
CA ILE A 325 0.33 -5.19 -4.01
C ILE A 325 0.20 -6.60 -4.60
N ASP A 326 1.06 -6.92 -5.54
CA ASP A 326 1.26 -8.27 -6.07
C ASP A 326 2.28 -9.06 -5.26
N ALA A 327 3.39 -8.42 -4.90
CA ALA A 327 4.46 -8.96 -4.08
C ALA A 327 5.03 -7.86 -3.18
N THR A 328 5.47 -8.23 -1.98
CA THR A 328 6.07 -7.28 -1.04
C THR A 328 7.31 -6.59 -1.64
N ALA A 329 8.09 -7.33 -2.43
CA ALA A 329 9.33 -6.82 -3.01
C ALA A 329 9.12 -5.77 -4.09
N THR A 330 7.97 -5.72 -4.79
CA THR A 330 7.71 -4.70 -5.82
C THR A 330 7.59 -3.30 -5.24
N THR A 331 7.17 -3.16 -3.99
CA THR A 331 7.17 -1.88 -3.28
C THR A 331 8.45 -1.67 -2.45
N LEU A 332 8.93 -2.73 -1.79
CA LEU A 332 10.05 -2.63 -0.83
C LEU A 332 11.43 -2.68 -1.48
N TYR A 333 11.62 -3.52 -2.50
CA TYR A 333 12.88 -3.72 -3.22
C TYR A 333 12.70 -3.65 -4.75
N PRO A 334 12.12 -2.56 -5.30
CA PRO A 334 11.93 -2.45 -6.75
C PRO A 334 13.27 -2.61 -7.47
N GLY A 335 13.32 -3.59 -8.39
CA GLY A 335 14.56 -3.92 -9.09
C GLY A 335 15.73 -4.38 -8.20
N GLY A 336 15.47 -4.87 -6.98
CA GLY A 336 16.49 -5.25 -5.98
C GLY A 336 17.09 -4.07 -5.21
N ILE A 337 16.49 -2.89 -5.28
CA ILE A 337 16.97 -1.66 -4.61
C ILE A 337 16.02 -1.29 -3.48
N LEU A 338 16.51 -1.21 -2.25
CA LEU A 338 15.66 -0.86 -1.11
C LEU A 338 15.04 0.53 -1.29
N ASN A 339 13.71 0.59 -1.26
CA ASN A 339 12.94 1.83 -1.21
C ASN A 339 12.94 2.36 0.23
N THR A 340 13.85 3.28 0.49
CA THR A 340 14.04 3.95 1.79
C THR A 340 13.04 5.08 2.05
N GLY A 341 12.26 5.45 1.04
CA GLY A 341 11.17 6.42 1.15
C GLY A 341 9.91 5.77 1.73
N PHE A 342 8.85 5.70 0.95
CA PHE A 342 7.54 5.22 1.40
C PHE A 342 7.62 3.85 2.09
N ALA A 343 8.23 2.83 1.45
CA ALA A 343 8.14 1.46 1.95
C ALA A 343 8.78 1.27 3.32
N VAL A 344 9.98 1.82 3.54
CA VAL A 344 10.66 1.75 4.84
C VAL A 344 9.96 2.62 5.88
N ALA A 345 9.52 3.84 5.52
CA ALA A 345 8.80 4.73 6.43
C ALA A 345 7.48 4.10 6.89
N TRP A 346 6.73 3.50 5.96
CA TRP A 346 5.50 2.77 6.27
C TRP A 346 5.76 1.58 7.21
N ALA A 347 6.79 0.78 6.93
CA ALA A 347 7.15 -0.35 7.78
C ALA A 347 7.59 0.08 9.19
N GLN A 348 8.33 1.20 9.31
CA GLN A 348 8.69 1.79 10.60
C GLN A 348 7.46 2.22 11.39
N GLN A 349 6.49 2.86 10.71
CA GLN A 349 5.25 3.25 11.36
C GLN A 349 4.45 2.03 11.81
N ARG A 350 4.33 0.97 10.99
CA ARG A 350 3.64 -0.28 11.41
C ARG A 350 4.35 -0.96 12.57
N GLN A 351 5.68 -0.90 12.62
CA GLN A 351 6.43 -1.39 13.78
C GLN A 351 6.11 -0.57 15.04
N HIS A 352 6.03 0.76 14.91
CA HIS A 352 5.68 1.66 16.00
C HIS A 352 4.22 1.46 16.49
N ASP A 353 3.28 1.25 15.58
CA ASP A 353 1.87 0.94 15.91
C ASP A 353 1.69 -0.38 16.67
N ALA A 354 2.63 -1.29 16.51
CA ALA A 354 2.63 -2.59 17.18
C ALA A 354 3.34 -2.57 18.56
N GLU A 355 3.91 -1.44 18.96
CA GLU A 355 4.52 -1.30 20.28
C GLU A 355 3.48 -1.42 21.40
N PRO A 356 3.88 -1.88 22.59
CA PRO A 356 3.01 -1.87 23.76
C PRO A 356 2.46 -0.47 24.04
N ALA A 357 1.19 -0.39 24.39
CA ALA A 357 0.50 0.88 24.65
C ALA A 357 1.21 1.69 25.73
N GLY A 358 1.57 2.91 25.38
CA GLY A 358 2.28 3.86 26.23
C GLY A 358 2.05 5.30 25.78
N PRO A 359 2.58 6.28 26.50
CA PRO A 359 2.34 7.69 26.20
C PRO A 359 2.93 8.15 24.86
N ASN A 360 3.84 7.35 24.28
CA ASN A 360 4.49 7.62 22.99
C ASN A 360 4.31 6.48 21.98
N SER A 361 3.39 5.53 22.20
CA SER A 361 3.12 4.45 21.26
C SER A 361 2.40 4.96 20.01
N GLY A 362 2.58 4.28 18.89
CA GLY A 362 1.98 4.66 17.61
C GLY A 362 0.45 4.70 17.65
N GLN A 363 -0.17 3.70 18.29
CA GLN A 363 -1.61 3.68 18.54
C GLN A 363 -1.93 4.16 19.95
N TYR A 364 -1.74 5.45 20.19
CA TYR A 364 -1.90 6.10 21.50
C TYR A 364 -3.29 5.92 22.13
N TRP A 365 -4.34 5.75 21.33
CA TRP A 365 -5.70 5.51 21.81
C TRP A 365 -5.81 4.27 22.71
N ALA A 366 -5.00 3.24 22.47
CA ALA A 366 -4.95 2.04 23.32
C ALA A 366 -4.46 2.39 24.74
N TYR A 367 -3.47 3.27 24.85
CA TYR A 367 -3.03 3.80 26.15
C TYR A 367 -4.14 4.59 26.84
N GLN A 368 -4.84 5.46 26.12
CA GLN A 368 -5.98 6.22 26.67
C GLN A 368 -7.08 5.29 27.18
N ARG A 369 -7.41 4.22 26.46
CA ARG A 369 -8.39 3.22 26.93
C ARG A 369 -7.95 2.50 28.19
N ILE A 370 -6.68 2.14 28.29
CA ILE A 370 -6.14 1.54 29.53
C ILE A 370 -6.27 2.51 30.70
N GLN A 371 -5.95 3.78 30.51
CA GLN A 371 -6.12 4.82 31.51
C GLN A 371 -7.61 5.02 31.90
N ALA A 372 -8.52 4.84 30.96
CA ALA A 372 -9.95 4.85 31.19
C ALA A 372 -10.50 3.57 31.85
N GLY A 373 -9.65 2.58 32.15
CA GLY A 373 -9.99 1.37 32.89
C GLY A 373 -10.29 0.13 32.04
N ASP A 374 -9.97 0.09 30.75
CA ASP A 374 -10.12 -1.10 29.91
C ASP A 374 -9.10 -2.19 30.30
N LYS A 375 -9.53 -3.12 31.14
CA LYS A 375 -8.69 -4.23 31.62
C LYS A 375 -8.35 -5.25 30.53
N THR A 376 -9.22 -5.40 29.53
CA THR A 376 -8.95 -6.30 28.39
C THR A 376 -7.85 -5.72 27.52
N CYS A 377 -7.93 -4.43 27.17
CA CYS A 377 -6.86 -3.74 26.46
C CYS A 377 -5.52 -3.85 27.21
N GLN A 378 -5.54 -3.60 28.52
CA GLN A 378 -4.34 -3.72 29.37
C GLN A 378 -3.74 -5.14 29.33
N ALA A 379 -4.55 -6.18 29.48
CA ALA A 379 -4.10 -7.57 29.45
C ALA A 379 -3.57 -7.99 28.07
N ASN A 380 -4.14 -7.45 27.02
CA ASN A 380 -3.75 -7.74 25.65
C ASN A 380 -2.36 -7.19 25.29
N GLN A 381 -1.84 -6.17 26.00
CA GLN A 381 -0.51 -5.59 25.71
C GLN A 381 0.65 -6.54 26.01
N VAL A 382 0.45 -7.57 26.82
CA VAL A 382 1.53 -8.42 27.37
C VAL A 382 2.39 -9.07 26.29
N LEU A 383 1.84 -9.38 25.11
CA LEU A 383 2.58 -9.97 24.00
C LEU A 383 3.00 -8.98 22.91
N HIS A 384 2.68 -7.69 23.01
CA HIS A 384 3.12 -6.69 22.03
C HIS A 384 4.65 -6.56 22.01
N GLY A 385 5.31 -6.70 23.17
CA GLY A 385 6.78 -6.71 23.25
C GLY A 385 7.47 -7.87 22.52
N GLU A 386 6.71 -8.90 22.14
CA GLU A 386 7.19 -10.04 21.37
C GLU A 386 7.10 -9.84 19.84
N ALA A 387 6.67 -8.64 19.36
CA ALA A 387 6.65 -8.33 17.93
C ALA A 387 8.09 -8.35 17.36
N PRO A 388 8.35 -9.08 16.25
CA PRO A 388 9.68 -9.05 15.63
C PRO A 388 9.93 -7.68 14.99
N SER A 389 11.17 -7.24 15.01
CA SER A 389 11.55 -6.02 14.30
C SER A 389 11.36 -6.19 12.79
N LEU A 390 10.46 -5.39 12.20
CA LEU A 390 10.27 -5.34 10.74
C LEU A 390 11.53 -4.82 10.05
N MET A 391 12.24 -3.86 10.66
CA MET A 391 13.48 -3.33 10.11
C MET A 391 14.57 -4.40 10.03
N ALA A 392 14.73 -5.21 11.07
CA ALA A 392 15.66 -6.33 11.06
C ALA A 392 15.26 -7.40 10.02
N LYS A 393 13.95 -7.68 9.89
CA LYS A 393 13.42 -8.62 8.89
C LYS A 393 13.70 -8.12 7.47
N ILE A 394 13.49 -6.83 7.20
CA ILE A 394 13.79 -6.20 5.91
C ILE A 394 15.29 -6.33 5.61
N ALA A 395 16.16 -5.90 6.52
CA ALA A 395 17.61 -5.94 6.33
C ALA A 395 18.16 -7.36 6.09
N ALA A 396 17.58 -8.37 6.74
CA ALA A 396 17.99 -9.77 6.59
C ALA A 396 17.53 -10.41 5.26
N ASN A 397 16.58 -9.80 4.52
CA ASN A 397 15.95 -10.39 3.34
C ASN A 397 16.07 -9.48 2.11
N ALA A 398 17.26 -8.93 1.88
CA ALA A 398 17.53 -8.08 0.70
C ALA A 398 17.49 -8.85 -0.63
N TYR A 399 17.53 -10.17 -0.60
CA TYR A 399 17.45 -11.05 -1.76
C TYR A 399 16.20 -11.92 -1.67
N TYR A 400 15.63 -12.24 -2.82
CA TYR A 400 14.51 -13.15 -2.89
C TYR A 400 14.87 -14.52 -2.34
N ASN A 401 14.13 -14.93 -1.33
CA ASN A 401 14.15 -16.27 -0.72
C ASN A 401 12.70 -16.79 -0.66
N PRO A 402 12.35 -17.81 -1.45
CA PRO A 402 10.97 -18.30 -1.51
C PRO A 402 10.39 -18.71 -0.15
N ALA A 403 11.21 -19.21 0.76
CA ALA A 403 10.72 -19.61 2.09
C ALA A 403 10.26 -18.42 2.96
N VAL A 404 10.72 -17.21 2.65
CA VAL A 404 10.37 -15.99 3.37
C VAL A 404 9.41 -15.11 2.56
N ALA A 405 9.67 -14.94 1.26
CA ALA A 405 8.92 -14.04 0.39
C ALA A 405 7.58 -14.64 -0.04
N ASP A 406 7.57 -15.89 -0.54
CA ASP A 406 6.35 -16.48 -1.10
C ASP A 406 5.13 -16.43 -0.16
N PRO A 407 5.25 -16.67 1.15
CA PRO A 407 4.13 -16.53 2.07
C PRO A 407 3.63 -15.09 2.22
N LEU A 408 4.41 -14.08 1.79
CA LEU A 408 4.10 -12.65 1.90
C LEU A 408 3.71 -12.01 0.54
N ASP A 409 3.71 -12.79 -0.53
CA ASP A 409 3.50 -12.31 -1.89
C ASP A 409 2.16 -12.83 -2.45
N PRO A 410 1.11 -11.98 -2.55
CA PRO A 410 -0.20 -12.37 -3.04
C PRO A 410 -0.19 -13.12 -4.37
N VAL A 411 0.69 -12.78 -5.29
CA VAL A 411 0.85 -13.44 -6.58
C VAL A 411 1.04 -14.97 -6.47
N THR A 412 1.55 -15.45 -5.33
CA THR A 412 1.81 -16.89 -5.11
C THR A 412 0.59 -17.69 -4.66
N PHE A 413 -0.50 -17.00 -4.24
CA PHE A 413 -1.64 -17.67 -3.62
C PHE A 413 -3.02 -17.18 -4.04
N VAL A 414 -3.16 -16.07 -4.78
CA VAL A 414 -4.49 -15.55 -5.20
C VAL A 414 -5.27 -16.54 -6.07
N ASN A 415 -4.61 -17.53 -6.66
CA ASN A 415 -5.25 -18.66 -7.35
C ASN A 415 -6.12 -19.53 -6.43
N LYS A 416 -5.99 -19.39 -5.11
CA LYS A 416 -6.83 -20.10 -4.13
C LYS A 416 -8.13 -19.37 -3.81
N ILE A 417 -8.26 -18.09 -4.16
CA ILE A 417 -9.42 -17.26 -3.89
C ILE A 417 -10.56 -17.71 -4.82
N ASN A 418 -11.71 -18.09 -4.23
CA ASN A 418 -12.84 -18.66 -4.94
C ASN A 418 -14.14 -17.84 -4.85
N VAL A 419 -14.08 -16.68 -4.20
CA VAL A 419 -15.22 -15.75 -4.07
C VAL A 419 -15.20 -14.70 -5.17
N PRO A 420 -16.36 -14.08 -5.49
CA PRO A 420 -16.43 -12.89 -6.33
C PRO A 420 -15.44 -11.83 -5.88
N THR A 421 -14.72 -11.25 -6.83
CA THR A 421 -13.64 -10.29 -6.56
C THR A 421 -13.76 -9.06 -7.46
N PHE A 422 -13.79 -7.88 -6.86
CA PHE A 422 -13.59 -6.60 -7.55
C PHE A 422 -12.28 -5.98 -7.07
N MET A 423 -11.37 -5.65 -7.99
CA MET A 423 -10.09 -5.03 -7.64
C MET A 423 -9.85 -3.79 -8.51
N ALA A 424 -9.28 -2.76 -7.90
CA ALA A 424 -8.84 -1.57 -8.63
C ALA A 424 -7.41 -1.19 -8.25
N CYS A 425 -6.62 -0.76 -9.24
CA CYS A 425 -5.25 -0.32 -9.05
C CYS A 425 -4.91 0.83 -10.01
N GLN A 426 -3.91 1.62 -9.62
CA GLN A 426 -3.38 2.73 -10.37
C GLN A 426 -1.99 2.37 -10.93
N TRP A 427 -1.72 2.81 -12.18
CA TRP A 427 -0.42 2.56 -12.80
C TRP A 427 0.72 3.30 -12.11
N GLU A 428 0.47 4.53 -11.62
CA GLU A 428 1.45 5.41 -10.98
C GLU A 428 1.22 5.57 -9.47
N ASP A 429 0.64 4.54 -8.84
CA ASP A 429 0.41 4.51 -7.38
C ASP A 429 1.71 4.83 -6.63
N GLU A 430 1.71 5.94 -5.89
CA GLU A 430 2.89 6.43 -5.17
C GLU A 430 3.16 5.65 -3.88
N GLN A 431 2.24 4.80 -3.44
CA GLN A 431 2.42 4.01 -2.23
C GLN A 431 2.75 2.56 -2.56
N THR A 432 1.84 1.84 -3.22
CA THR A 432 2.04 0.42 -3.51
C THR A 432 2.89 0.17 -4.76
N GLY A 433 3.00 1.16 -5.63
CA GLY A 433 3.63 1.03 -6.94
C GLY A 433 2.68 0.47 -8.00
N GLY A 434 2.98 0.69 -9.26
CA GLY A 434 2.16 0.30 -10.41
C GLY A 434 2.32 -1.17 -10.83
N HIS A 435 2.52 -2.12 -9.91
CA HIS A 435 2.78 -3.53 -10.26
C HIS A 435 1.60 -4.48 -9.98
N CYS A 436 0.55 -4.01 -9.30
CA CYS A 436 -0.65 -4.78 -8.96
C CYS A 436 -1.28 -5.56 -10.15
N PRO A 437 -1.28 -5.09 -11.42
CA PRO A 437 -1.86 -5.84 -12.54
C PRO A 437 -1.27 -7.23 -12.76
N GLU A 438 -0.07 -7.51 -12.27
CA GLU A 438 0.54 -8.83 -12.23
C GLU A 438 -0.38 -9.89 -11.60
N LEU A 439 -1.18 -9.51 -10.60
CA LEU A 439 -2.10 -10.42 -9.93
C LEU A 439 -3.17 -11.03 -10.85
N VAL A 440 -3.57 -10.31 -11.90
CA VAL A 440 -4.76 -10.66 -12.69
C VAL A 440 -4.67 -12.06 -13.27
N GLN A 441 -3.56 -12.39 -13.91
CA GLN A 441 -3.35 -13.69 -14.53
C GLN A 441 -3.26 -14.84 -13.50
N HIS A 442 -2.98 -14.54 -12.24
CA HIS A 442 -2.89 -15.50 -11.15
C HIS A 442 -4.23 -15.74 -10.45
N PHE A 443 -5.23 -14.89 -10.64
CA PHE A 443 -6.58 -15.08 -10.12
C PHE A 443 -7.34 -16.15 -10.90
N THR A 444 -7.03 -17.41 -10.69
CA THR A 444 -7.62 -18.55 -11.41
C THR A 444 -8.65 -19.32 -10.60
N GLY A 445 -8.83 -18.98 -9.30
CA GLY A 445 -9.74 -19.69 -8.40
C GLY A 445 -11.20 -19.30 -8.54
N THR A 446 -11.51 -18.18 -9.20
CA THR A 446 -12.87 -17.72 -9.49
C THR A 446 -12.98 -17.19 -10.92
N SER A 447 -14.14 -17.37 -11.53
CA SER A 447 -14.53 -16.72 -12.80
C SER A 447 -15.29 -15.41 -12.58
N ARG A 448 -15.70 -15.12 -11.33
CA ARG A 448 -16.40 -13.89 -10.94
C ARG A 448 -15.37 -12.86 -10.46
N LYS A 449 -14.67 -12.23 -11.41
CA LYS A 449 -13.60 -11.30 -11.11
C LYS A 449 -13.60 -10.14 -12.10
N TRP A 450 -13.46 -8.92 -11.59
CA TRP A 450 -13.47 -7.69 -12.37
C TRP A 450 -12.37 -6.76 -11.85
N PHE A 451 -11.58 -6.26 -12.78
CA PHE A 451 -10.41 -5.44 -12.49
C PHE A 451 -10.53 -4.10 -13.19
N THR A 452 -10.35 -3.01 -12.45
CA THR A 452 -10.31 -1.65 -12.99
C THR A 452 -8.92 -1.07 -12.83
N PHE A 453 -8.36 -0.55 -13.90
CA PHE A 453 -7.05 0.10 -13.93
C PHE A 453 -7.15 1.51 -14.45
N THR A 454 -6.39 2.42 -13.86
CA THR A 454 -6.37 3.83 -14.24
C THR A 454 -4.98 4.43 -14.03
N ASN A 455 -4.65 5.53 -14.71
CA ASN A 455 -3.58 6.38 -14.23
C ASN A 455 -4.04 7.12 -12.96
N GLY A 456 -3.12 7.40 -12.06
CA GLY A 456 -3.46 8.13 -10.84
C GLY A 456 -2.66 7.74 -9.61
N ALA A 457 -2.96 8.44 -8.51
CA ALA A 457 -2.41 8.22 -7.19
C ALA A 457 -3.17 7.09 -6.45
N HIS A 458 -2.63 6.69 -5.31
CA HIS A 458 -3.18 5.62 -4.46
C HIS A 458 -4.68 5.76 -4.18
N ILE A 459 -5.15 6.99 -3.94
CA ILE A 459 -6.55 7.28 -3.65
C ILE A 459 -7.46 7.18 -4.88
N ASP A 460 -6.93 7.16 -6.09
CA ASP A 460 -7.74 7.13 -7.32
C ASP A 460 -8.46 5.78 -7.53
N SER A 461 -8.23 4.79 -6.65
CA SER A 461 -9.13 3.63 -6.53
C SER A 461 -10.56 4.01 -6.10
N LEU A 462 -10.77 5.24 -5.64
CA LEU A 462 -12.08 5.82 -5.33
C LEU A 462 -12.55 6.83 -6.39
N ASP A 463 -11.90 6.91 -7.57
CA ASP A 463 -12.41 7.76 -8.65
C ASP A 463 -13.89 7.44 -8.96
N PRO A 464 -14.67 8.41 -9.49
CA PRO A 464 -16.11 8.23 -9.66
C PRO A 464 -16.52 7.02 -10.51
N TYR A 465 -15.69 6.61 -11.47
CA TYR A 465 -15.97 5.45 -12.31
C TYR A 465 -15.65 4.14 -11.60
N THR A 466 -14.58 4.09 -10.85
CA THR A 466 -14.16 2.93 -10.06
C THR A 466 -15.10 2.73 -8.87
N TYR A 467 -15.38 3.81 -8.12
CA TYR A 467 -16.31 3.79 -6.99
C TYR A 467 -17.72 3.30 -7.40
N ASN A 468 -18.22 3.78 -8.52
CA ASN A 468 -19.52 3.40 -9.04
C ASN A 468 -19.61 1.88 -9.28
N ARG A 469 -18.58 1.30 -9.87
CA ARG A 469 -18.48 -0.14 -10.12
C ARG A 469 -18.27 -0.93 -8.82
N TRP A 470 -17.49 -0.41 -7.87
CA TRP A 470 -17.33 -0.98 -6.54
C TRP A 470 -18.68 -1.02 -5.78
N TYR A 471 -19.43 0.06 -5.85
CA TYR A 471 -20.78 0.15 -5.31
C TYR A 471 -21.71 -0.91 -5.91
N ASP A 472 -21.77 -1.01 -7.24
CA ASP A 472 -22.60 -2.01 -7.92
C ASP A 472 -22.22 -3.44 -7.52
N PHE A 473 -20.91 -3.69 -7.40
CA PHE A 473 -20.40 -4.99 -6.99
C PHE A 473 -20.85 -5.36 -5.56
N LEU A 474 -20.73 -4.46 -4.62
CA LEU A 474 -21.13 -4.71 -3.22
C LEU A 474 -22.65 -4.92 -3.09
N GLU A 475 -23.46 -4.09 -3.76
CA GLU A 475 -24.92 -4.25 -3.75
C GLU A 475 -25.35 -5.61 -4.32
N LEU A 476 -24.68 -6.07 -5.39
CA LEU A 476 -25.00 -7.32 -6.04
C LEU A 476 -24.51 -8.57 -5.30
N PHE A 477 -23.29 -8.53 -4.76
CA PHE A 477 -22.63 -9.72 -4.21
C PHE A 477 -22.62 -9.80 -2.68
N VAL A 478 -23.01 -8.75 -1.96
CA VAL A 478 -23.06 -8.74 -0.49
C VAL A 478 -24.44 -8.35 0.02
N ALA A 479 -25.07 -7.33 -0.58
CA ALA A 479 -26.40 -6.89 -0.17
C ALA A 479 -27.54 -7.66 -0.88
N HIS A 480 -27.25 -8.36 -1.98
CA HIS A 480 -28.23 -9.08 -2.82
C HIS A 480 -29.38 -8.18 -3.30
N LYS A 481 -29.04 -6.94 -3.65
CA LYS A 481 -29.98 -5.92 -4.12
C LYS A 481 -29.60 -5.40 -5.51
N ALA A 482 -30.58 -4.87 -6.22
CA ALA A 482 -30.31 -4.08 -7.42
C ALA A 482 -29.74 -2.72 -6.98
N PRO A 483 -28.61 -2.24 -7.56
CA PRO A 483 -27.93 -1.03 -7.08
C PRO A 483 -28.64 0.29 -7.47
N ILE A 484 -29.89 0.23 -7.84
CA ILE A 484 -30.59 1.31 -8.54
C ILE A 484 -30.92 2.51 -7.66
N VAL A 485 -31.19 2.30 -6.40
CA VAL A 485 -31.79 3.33 -5.54
C VAL A 485 -30.77 4.06 -4.73
N ASN A 486 -29.84 3.33 -4.17
CA ASN A 486 -28.78 3.88 -3.36
C ASN A 486 -27.86 4.79 -4.18
N ALA A 487 -27.71 4.52 -5.49
CA ALA A 487 -26.93 5.33 -6.40
C ALA A 487 -27.38 6.80 -6.49
N ALA A 488 -28.68 7.07 -6.36
CA ALA A 488 -29.16 8.46 -6.37
C ALA A 488 -28.73 9.22 -5.11
N LEU A 489 -28.80 8.60 -3.94
CA LEU A 489 -28.34 9.16 -2.67
C LEU A 489 -26.84 9.38 -2.68
N VAL A 490 -26.06 8.38 -3.10
CA VAL A 490 -24.60 8.47 -3.17
C VAL A 490 -24.16 9.56 -4.14
N ARG A 491 -24.82 9.72 -5.30
CA ARG A 491 -24.54 10.83 -6.23
C ARG A 491 -24.83 12.20 -5.64
N ALA A 492 -25.88 12.33 -4.84
CA ALA A 492 -26.21 13.61 -4.20
C ALA A 492 -25.16 13.99 -3.14
N ALA A 493 -24.60 13.03 -2.42
CA ALA A 493 -23.56 13.23 -1.42
C ALA A 493 -22.15 13.36 -2.01
N ALA A 494 -21.92 12.87 -3.22
CA ALA A 494 -20.60 12.71 -3.79
C ALA A 494 -19.71 13.98 -3.76
N PRO A 495 -20.19 15.21 -4.06
CA PRO A 495 -19.34 16.40 -4.01
C PRO A 495 -18.74 16.65 -2.62
N ILE A 496 -19.50 16.37 -1.56
CA ILE A 496 -19.05 16.50 -0.17
C ILE A 496 -18.03 15.41 0.16
N VAL A 497 -18.32 14.18 -0.25
CA VAL A 497 -17.44 13.03 -0.06
C VAL A 497 -16.10 13.26 -0.78
N TYR A 498 -16.11 13.68 -2.03
CA TYR A 498 -14.89 13.94 -2.79
C TYR A 498 -14.09 15.13 -2.27
N GLN A 499 -14.75 16.13 -1.67
CA GLN A 499 -14.04 17.17 -0.92
C GLN A 499 -13.34 16.58 0.30
N SER A 500 -14.01 15.75 1.07
CA SER A 500 -13.46 15.15 2.29
C SER A 500 -12.37 14.11 1.97
N ALA A 501 -12.62 13.23 1.00
CA ALA A 501 -11.72 12.12 0.71
C ALA A 501 -10.52 12.53 -0.15
N MET A 502 -10.71 13.40 -1.12
CA MET A 502 -9.70 13.76 -2.13
C MET A 502 -9.34 15.24 -2.12
N GLY A 503 -9.89 16.04 -1.21
CA GLY A 503 -9.65 17.49 -1.13
C GLY A 503 -10.15 18.29 -2.35
N LEU A 504 -11.01 17.69 -3.16
CA LEU A 504 -11.52 18.34 -4.38
C LEU A 504 -12.56 19.41 -3.99
N PRO A 505 -12.46 20.65 -4.53
CA PRO A 505 -13.41 21.70 -4.19
C PRO A 505 -14.84 21.27 -4.51
N GLN A 506 -15.80 21.55 -3.63
CA GLN A 506 -17.22 21.29 -3.92
C GLN A 506 -17.71 22.05 -5.15
N SER A 507 -17.09 23.20 -5.45
CA SER A 507 -17.37 23.99 -6.68
C SER A 507 -17.14 23.20 -7.96
N ASP A 508 -16.27 22.18 -7.93
CA ASP A 508 -16.00 21.33 -9.09
C ASP A 508 -17.12 20.32 -9.35
N VAL A 509 -18.04 20.19 -8.39
CA VAL A 509 -19.22 19.32 -8.47
C VAL A 509 -18.85 17.91 -8.89
N VAL A 510 -17.81 17.31 -8.26
CA VAL A 510 -17.41 15.94 -8.55
C VAL A 510 -18.49 14.98 -8.06
N THR A 511 -19.09 14.24 -8.97
CA THR A 511 -20.16 13.29 -8.69
C THR A 511 -20.03 12.02 -9.50
N LEU A 512 -20.80 10.99 -9.13
CA LEU A 512 -20.76 9.70 -9.81
C LEU A 512 -21.48 9.74 -11.16
N PRO A 513 -20.92 9.19 -12.23
CA PRO A 513 -21.63 8.98 -13.48
C PRO A 513 -22.76 7.96 -13.31
N VAL A 514 -23.71 7.95 -14.23
CA VAL A 514 -24.71 6.89 -14.30
C VAL A 514 -24.04 5.62 -14.82
N ASP A 515 -24.18 4.51 -14.08
CA ASP A 515 -23.80 3.19 -14.58
C ASP A 515 -25.03 2.47 -15.19
N PRO A 516 -24.90 1.81 -16.33
CA PRO A 516 -26.00 1.07 -16.94
C PRO A 516 -26.59 -0.03 -16.04
N ILE A 517 -25.80 -0.63 -15.16
CA ILE A 517 -26.26 -1.64 -14.20
C ILE A 517 -27.28 -1.05 -13.23
N GLN A 518 -27.08 0.20 -12.82
CA GLN A 518 -27.95 0.95 -11.89
C GLN A 518 -29.30 1.33 -12.49
N LEU A 519 -29.51 1.12 -13.77
CA LEU A 519 -30.78 1.35 -14.45
C LEU A 519 -31.64 0.08 -14.51
N ILE A 520 -31.12 -1.06 -14.07
CA ILE A 520 -31.81 -2.35 -14.13
C ILE A 520 -32.60 -2.57 -12.83
N PRO A 521 -33.97 -2.69 -12.90
CA PRO A 521 -34.77 -2.56 -11.70
C PRO A 521 -34.84 -3.81 -10.80
N THR A 522 -34.34 -4.96 -11.26
CA THR A 522 -34.39 -6.19 -10.47
C THR A 522 -32.97 -6.74 -10.20
N TYR A 523 -32.77 -7.28 -8.99
CA TYR A 523 -31.51 -7.89 -8.57
C TYR A 523 -31.01 -8.93 -9.58
N HIS A 524 -31.83 -9.91 -9.94
CA HIS A 524 -31.37 -10.98 -10.84
C HIS A 524 -30.96 -10.46 -12.22
N ALA A 525 -31.71 -9.52 -12.79
CA ALA A 525 -31.35 -8.96 -14.09
C ALA A 525 -30.06 -8.09 -14.00
N ALA A 526 -29.91 -7.32 -12.93
CA ALA A 526 -28.71 -6.52 -12.69
C ALA A 526 -27.46 -7.43 -12.48
N LEU A 527 -27.60 -8.50 -11.70
CA LEU A 527 -26.54 -9.48 -11.49
C LEU A 527 -26.09 -10.13 -12.80
N VAL A 528 -27.04 -10.64 -13.60
CA VAL A 528 -26.76 -11.23 -14.92
C VAL A 528 -26.11 -10.23 -15.86
N ALA A 529 -26.49 -8.96 -15.81
CA ALA A 529 -25.89 -7.92 -16.62
C ALA A 529 -24.46 -7.61 -16.14
N PHE A 530 -24.23 -7.55 -14.85
CA PHE A 530 -22.90 -7.32 -14.26
C PHE A 530 -21.94 -8.48 -14.58
N GLU A 531 -22.39 -9.73 -14.45
CA GLU A 531 -21.59 -10.93 -14.76
C GLU A 531 -21.18 -11.03 -16.23
N LYS A 532 -21.85 -10.32 -17.14
CA LYS A 532 -21.49 -10.22 -18.56
C LYS A 532 -20.46 -9.14 -18.85
N LEU A 533 -20.13 -8.30 -17.88
CA LEU A 533 -19.11 -7.27 -18.08
C LEU A 533 -17.75 -7.93 -18.34
N PRO A 534 -16.94 -7.35 -19.24
CA PRO A 534 -15.57 -7.82 -19.44
C PRO A 534 -14.75 -7.76 -18.16
N GLU A 535 -13.84 -8.72 -18.02
CA GLU A 535 -12.98 -8.86 -16.84
C GLU A 535 -12.13 -7.61 -16.56
N ILE A 536 -11.59 -7.00 -17.62
CA ILE A 536 -10.68 -5.88 -17.51
C ILE A 536 -11.34 -4.59 -17.97
N ARG A 537 -11.21 -3.55 -17.17
CA ARG A 537 -11.64 -2.19 -17.48
C ARG A 537 -10.45 -1.25 -17.31
N VAL A 538 -10.12 -0.49 -18.35
CA VAL A 538 -9.07 0.53 -18.31
C VAL A 538 -9.68 1.90 -18.49
N LEU A 539 -9.42 2.77 -17.53
CA LEU A 539 -9.80 4.17 -17.52
C LEU A 539 -8.59 4.98 -18.03
N PHE A 540 -8.68 5.47 -19.26
CA PHE A 540 -7.59 6.21 -19.88
C PHE A 540 -7.72 7.71 -19.64
N ASP A 541 -6.58 8.39 -19.55
CA ASP A 541 -6.48 9.83 -19.42
C ASP A 541 -7.28 10.35 -18.19
N ASN A 542 -7.21 9.63 -17.05
CA ASN A 542 -7.88 10.06 -15.81
C ASN A 542 -7.31 11.41 -15.37
N GLY A 543 -8.20 12.36 -15.13
CA GLY A 543 -7.87 13.76 -14.88
C GLY A 543 -8.18 14.71 -16.06
N ALA A 544 -8.39 14.16 -17.27
CA ALA A 544 -8.72 14.93 -18.47
C ALA A 544 -10.13 14.66 -19.00
N GLY A 545 -10.97 13.96 -18.24
CA GLY A 545 -12.34 13.67 -18.61
C GLY A 545 -13.31 14.81 -18.32
N VAL A 546 -14.58 14.56 -18.69
CA VAL A 546 -15.69 15.48 -18.47
C VAL A 546 -16.60 14.90 -17.41
N SER A 547 -16.97 15.71 -16.42
CA SER A 547 -17.93 15.33 -15.38
C SER A 547 -19.33 15.03 -15.97
N PRO A 548 -20.18 14.30 -15.27
CA PRO A 548 -21.59 14.13 -15.67
C PRO A 548 -22.37 15.43 -15.80
N THR A 549 -21.90 16.51 -15.20
CA THR A 549 -22.48 17.86 -15.28
C THR A 549 -21.93 18.70 -16.44
N GLY A 550 -20.97 18.15 -17.20
CA GLY A 550 -20.37 18.85 -18.36
C GLY A 550 -19.13 19.68 -18.05
N SER A 551 -18.61 19.67 -16.82
CA SER A 551 -17.37 20.33 -16.45
C SER A 551 -16.15 19.50 -16.83
N SER A 552 -15.08 20.16 -17.30
CA SER A 552 -13.79 19.54 -17.69
C SER A 552 -12.62 20.17 -16.92
N THR A 553 -12.76 20.35 -15.62
CA THR A 553 -11.68 20.86 -14.76
C THR A 553 -10.49 19.89 -14.79
N PRO A 554 -9.30 20.35 -15.20
CA PRO A 554 -8.10 19.51 -15.23
C PRO A 554 -7.78 18.94 -13.83
N GLY A 555 -7.44 17.66 -13.78
CA GLY A 555 -7.14 16.96 -12.54
C GLY A 555 -8.36 16.42 -11.79
N ASN A 556 -9.59 16.72 -12.19
CA ASN A 556 -10.76 16.04 -11.65
C ASN A 556 -10.76 14.57 -12.07
N PRO A 557 -11.09 13.62 -11.17
CA PRO A 557 -10.87 12.20 -11.39
C PRO A 557 -11.88 11.57 -12.36
N TYR A 558 -11.90 12.07 -13.60
CA TYR A 558 -12.69 11.55 -14.68
C TYR A 558 -11.81 11.09 -15.82
N PRO A 559 -12.00 9.87 -16.34
CA PRO A 559 -11.25 9.37 -17.48
C PRO A 559 -11.68 10.09 -18.76
N GLY A 560 -10.73 10.36 -19.66
CA GLY A 560 -11.03 10.83 -20.99
C GLY A 560 -11.88 9.84 -21.77
N PHE A 561 -11.58 8.55 -21.64
CA PHE A 561 -12.37 7.46 -22.20
C PHE A 561 -12.11 6.13 -21.49
N VAL A 562 -13.01 5.18 -21.67
CA VAL A 562 -12.96 3.85 -21.04
C VAL A 562 -12.87 2.77 -22.11
N ARG A 563 -12.07 1.73 -21.88
CA ARG A 563 -12.05 0.50 -22.68
C ARG A 563 -12.08 -0.72 -21.79
N SER A 564 -12.74 -1.76 -22.27
CA SER A 564 -12.84 -3.03 -21.57
C SER A 564 -12.29 -4.16 -22.44
N PHE A 565 -11.70 -5.17 -21.79
CA PHE A 565 -11.06 -6.30 -22.43
C PHE A 565 -11.42 -7.59 -21.71
N SER A 566 -11.35 -8.71 -22.43
CA SER A 566 -11.80 -10.00 -21.90
C SER A 566 -10.83 -10.65 -20.91
N SER A 567 -9.56 -10.26 -20.92
CA SER A 567 -8.53 -10.84 -20.05
C SER A 567 -7.28 -9.96 -20.00
N PHE A 568 -6.39 -10.27 -19.07
CA PHE A 568 -5.05 -9.69 -18.96
C PHE A 568 -4.00 -10.82 -18.90
N PRO A 569 -2.83 -10.71 -19.62
CA PRO A 569 -2.47 -9.65 -20.56
C PRO A 569 -3.52 -9.45 -21.68
N ILE A 570 -3.64 -8.20 -22.16
CA ILE A 570 -4.67 -7.85 -23.13
C ILE A 570 -4.50 -8.67 -24.41
N PRO A 571 -5.56 -9.33 -24.93
CA PRO A 571 -5.47 -10.13 -26.15
C PRO A 571 -5.00 -9.33 -27.37
N GLY A 572 -4.07 -9.89 -28.12
CA GLY A 572 -3.51 -9.25 -29.31
C GLY A 572 -2.39 -8.24 -29.01
N THR A 573 -1.94 -8.14 -27.77
CA THR A 573 -0.77 -7.33 -27.41
C THR A 573 0.46 -7.78 -28.20
N VAL A 574 1.21 -6.80 -28.72
CA VAL A 574 2.43 -7.01 -29.51
C VAL A 574 3.61 -6.38 -28.78
N ALA A 575 4.66 -7.16 -28.53
CA ALA A 575 5.92 -6.65 -28.04
C ALA A 575 6.59 -5.82 -29.16
N ARG A 576 6.54 -4.49 -29.04
CA ARG A 576 7.16 -3.59 -30.01
C ARG A 576 8.49 -3.08 -29.50
N THR A 577 9.51 -3.21 -30.31
CA THR A 577 10.89 -2.82 -29.95
C THR A 577 11.30 -1.53 -30.64
N TRP A 578 11.93 -0.64 -29.88
CA TRP A 578 12.63 0.56 -30.36
C TRP A 578 14.08 0.49 -29.90
N TYR A 579 15.01 0.54 -30.83
CA TYR A 579 16.45 0.46 -30.57
C TYR A 579 17.03 1.84 -30.29
N LEU A 580 17.89 1.91 -29.26
CA LEU A 580 18.70 3.07 -28.96
C LEU A 580 19.73 3.29 -30.05
N GLY A 581 19.94 4.53 -30.45
CA GLY A 581 20.86 4.87 -31.54
C GLY A 581 21.60 6.19 -31.40
N PRO A 582 22.32 6.59 -32.42
CA PRO A 582 23.10 7.83 -32.42
C PRO A 582 22.21 9.05 -32.19
N ALA A 583 22.82 10.11 -31.67
CA ALA A 583 22.18 11.38 -31.35
C ALA A 583 20.93 11.24 -30.45
N GLY A 584 20.86 10.19 -29.59
CA GLY A 584 19.72 9.96 -28.72
C GLY A 584 18.45 9.54 -29.46
N SER A 585 18.56 8.84 -30.59
CA SER A 585 17.41 8.34 -31.33
C SER A 585 16.86 7.02 -30.78
N LEU A 586 15.54 6.82 -30.90
CA LEU A 586 14.85 5.53 -30.77
C LEU A 586 14.27 5.14 -32.11
N ALA A 587 14.62 3.98 -32.64
CA ALA A 587 14.19 3.54 -33.99
C ALA A 587 13.70 2.09 -33.99
N GLY A 588 12.83 1.73 -34.93
CA GLY A 588 12.30 0.37 -35.06
C GLY A 588 13.29 -0.66 -35.59
N GLN A 589 14.51 -0.26 -35.94
CA GLN A 589 15.59 -1.11 -36.40
C GLN A 589 16.87 -0.84 -35.60
N PRO A 590 17.74 -1.85 -35.40
CA PRO A 590 19.04 -1.63 -34.77
C PRO A 590 19.87 -0.60 -35.56
N PRO A 591 20.64 0.26 -34.87
CA PRO A 591 21.43 1.29 -35.53
C PRO A 591 22.51 0.69 -36.41
N ALA A 592 22.74 1.29 -37.60
CA ALA A 592 23.81 0.92 -38.50
C ALA A 592 25.19 1.26 -37.93
N SER A 593 25.31 2.35 -37.19
CA SER A 593 26.53 2.80 -36.54
C SER A 593 26.62 2.31 -35.10
N SER A 594 27.83 2.07 -34.63
CA SER A 594 28.08 1.79 -33.20
C SER A 594 28.42 3.06 -32.45
N GLY A 595 28.02 3.11 -31.18
CA GLY A 595 28.35 4.23 -30.30
C GLY A 595 28.12 3.90 -28.83
N VAL A 596 28.58 4.81 -27.97
CA VAL A 596 28.44 4.72 -26.52
C VAL A 596 28.08 6.08 -26.00
N ASN A 597 26.93 6.18 -25.32
CA ASN A 597 26.59 7.34 -24.49
C ASN A 597 26.94 7.06 -23.04
N TRP A 598 27.20 8.12 -22.27
CA TRP A 598 27.55 7.96 -20.87
C TRP A 598 27.01 9.09 -20.02
N TYR A 599 26.88 8.82 -18.71
CA TYR A 599 26.50 9.79 -17.70
C TYR A 599 27.21 9.46 -16.38
N THR A 600 27.28 10.44 -15.48
CA THR A 600 27.71 10.24 -14.10
C THR A 600 26.52 9.92 -13.24
N SER A 601 26.54 8.74 -12.61
CA SER A 601 25.45 8.28 -11.74
C SER A 601 25.41 9.11 -10.46
N SER A 602 24.26 9.72 -10.18
CA SER A 602 24.03 10.50 -8.96
C SER A 602 22.57 10.43 -8.55
N ALA A 603 22.31 9.85 -7.39
CA ALA A 603 20.98 9.81 -6.81
C ALA A 603 20.49 11.19 -6.35
N SER A 604 21.40 12.13 -6.12
CA SER A 604 21.07 13.53 -5.79
C SER A 604 20.94 14.43 -7.02
N ALA A 605 20.98 13.88 -8.25
CA ALA A 605 20.82 14.66 -9.46
C ALA A 605 19.43 15.31 -9.57
N LEU A 606 18.40 14.63 -9.08
CA LEU A 606 17.08 15.20 -8.85
C LEU A 606 16.82 15.33 -7.35
N PRO A 607 16.11 16.36 -6.90
CA PRO A 607 15.58 16.38 -5.54
C PRO A 607 14.62 15.23 -5.33
N LEU A 608 14.47 14.79 -4.09
CA LEU A 608 13.38 13.90 -3.73
C LEU A 608 12.05 14.60 -4.03
N THR A 609 11.13 13.87 -4.58
CA THR A 609 9.83 14.37 -4.99
C THR A 609 8.78 13.86 -4.01
N ASP A 610 7.96 14.77 -3.53
CA ASP A 610 6.77 14.47 -2.75
C ASP A 610 5.65 15.44 -3.14
N TYR A 611 4.52 15.31 -2.50
CA TYR A 611 3.38 16.18 -2.74
C TYR A 611 3.36 17.44 -1.85
N THR A 612 4.32 17.64 -0.99
CA THR A 612 4.27 18.63 0.10
C THR A 612 4.25 20.08 -0.35
N GLY A 613 4.59 20.42 -1.52
CA GLY A 613 4.50 21.81 -2.03
C GLY A 613 3.21 22.09 -2.81
N ASN A 614 2.47 21.06 -3.15
CA ASN A 614 1.34 21.13 -4.06
C ASN A 614 0.01 20.81 -3.38
N THR A 615 0.00 20.77 -2.06
CA THR A 615 -1.16 20.28 -1.31
C THR A 615 -2.37 21.14 -1.56
N GLY A 616 -3.36 20.61 -2.23
CA GLY A 616 -4.69 21.17 -2.34
C GLY A 616 -5.46 21.18 -1.01
N GLY A 617 -4.75 20.98 0.12
CA GLY A 617 -5.34 20.92 1.45
C GLY A 617 -5.97 19.56 1.73
N GLY A 618 -5.37 18.77 2.61
CA GLY A 618 -5.70 17.40 2.91
C GLY A 618 -7.19 17.07 3.00
N GLY A 619 -7.56 15.92 2.51
CA GLY A 619 -8.80 15.23 2.80
C GLY A 619 -8.58 14.20 3.90
N LEU A 620 -9.45 13.19 3.99
CA LEU A 620 -9.31 12.04 4.91
C LEU A 620 -7.95 11.34 4.80
N TRP A 621 -7.27 11.52 3.71
CA TRP A 621 -6.01 10.88 3.34
C TRP A 621 -4.81 11.83 3.38
N GLY A 622 -4.92 12.98 4.06
CA GLY A 622 -3.84 13.96 4.12
C GLY A 622 -3.55 14.60 2.77
N ASN A 623 -2.49 14.18 2.09
CA ASN A 623 -2.10 14.72 0.78
C ASN A 623 -2.81 14.05 -0.40
N ALA A 624 -3.85 13.28 -0.17
CA ALA A 624 -4.56 12.49 -1.19
C ALA A 624 -5.21 13.33 -2.31
N SER A 625 -5.47 14.61 -2.05
CA SER A 625 -5.98 15.56 -3.06
C SER A 625 -4.98 15.86 -4.17
N GLN A 626 -3.74 15.50 -4.00
CA GLN A 626 -2.71 15.81 -4.98
C GLN A 626 -2.79 14.86 -6.15
N TRP A 627 -2.80 15.44 -7.32
CA TRP A 627 -2.88 14.71 -8.57
C TRP A 627 -1.71 15.00 -9.50
N THR A 628 -0.81 15.93 -9.11
CA THR A 628 0.41 16.28 -9.86
C THR A 628 1.54 16.59 -8.88
N TRP A 629 2.76 16.40 -9.29
CA TRP A 629 3.95 16.65 -8.52
C TRP A 629 5.03 17.32 -9.37
N ASP A 630 6.05 17.94 -8.74
CA ASP A 630 7.08 18.72 -9.42
C ASP A 630 8.14 17.79 -10.05
N TRP A 631 7.89 17.38 -11.26
CA TRP A 631 8.79 16.53 -12.04
C TRP A 631 9.92 17.35 -12.67
N LYS A 632 11.10 17.31 -12.07
CA LYS A 632 12.28 18.08 -12.52
C LYS A 632 12.98 17.43 -13.70
N GLN A 633 13.64 18.27 -14.50
CA GLN A 633 14.55 17.84 -15.57
C GLN A 633 15.88 17.40 -14.98
N TYR A 634 16.46 16.31 -15.49
CA TYR A 634 17.81 15.89 -15.14
C TYR A 634 18.86 16.93 -15.54
N PRO A 635 19.80 17.27 -14.64
CA PRO A 635 20.95 18.08 -14.98
C PRO A 635 21.79 17.44 -16.09
N SER A 636 22.47 18.27 -16.88
CA SER A 636 23.35 17.79 -17.95
C SER A 636 24.43 16.85 -17.40
N GLY A 637 24.61 15.71 -18.06
CA GLY A 637 25.61 14.70 -17.68
C GLY A 637 25.19 13.75 -16.55
N SER A 638 23.99 13.88 -15.98
CA SER A 638 23.47 12.97 -14.94
C SER A 638 22.50 11.91 -15.49
N ALA A 639 22.18 11.97 -16.76
CA ALA A 639 21.30 11.02 -17.45
C ALA A 639 21.63 10.93 -18.93
N VAL A 640 21.19 9.84 -19.58
CA VAL A 640 21.11 9.75 -21.05
C VAL A 640 19.66 9.54 -21.45
N SER A 641 19.30 10.06 -22.63
CA SER A 641 17.93 10.04 -23.11
C SER A 641 17.84 9.72 -24.59
N TYR A 642 16.80 8.98 -24.97
CA TYR A 642 16.55 8.56 -26.35
C TYR A 642 15.09 8.82 -26.70
N VAL A 643 14.85 9.38 -27.89
CA VAL A 643 13.53 9.85 -28.32
C VAL A 643 13.20 9.29 -29.71
N SER A 644 11.99 8.79 -29.90
CA SER A 644 11.52 8.26 -31.18
C SER A 644 11.26 9.37 -32.21
N ALA A 645 11.14 8.99 -33.49
CA ALA A 645 10.46 9.83 -34.47
C ALA A 645 8.99 10.04 -34.02
N PRO A 646 8.30 11.09 -34.53
CA PRO A 646 6.88 11.27 -34.29
C PRO A 646 6.09 10.02 -34.68
N LEU A 647 5.17 9.59 -33.81
CA LEU A 647 4.29 8.47 -34.09
C LEU A 647 3.30 8.87 -35.21
N THR A 648 3.13 8.00 -36.18
CA THR A 648 2.22 8.26 -37.30
C THR A 648 0.74 8.00 -36.96
N LYS A 649 0.47 7.33 -35.85
CA LYS A 649 -0.88 7.01 -35.36
C LYS A 649 -0.86 6.91 -33.83
N ASN A 650 -2.02 7.01 -33.24
CA ASN A 650 -2.18 6.73 -31.81
C ASN A 650 -1.64 5.33 -31.48
N THR A 651 -0.82 5.24 -30.45
CA THR A 651 -0.19 3.99 -30.00
C THR A 651 -0.59 3.76 -28.55
N THR A 652 -1.44 2.77 -28.32
CA THR A 652 -1.89 2.39 -26.98
C THR A 652 -0.95 1.34 -26.42
N VAL A 653 -0.47 1.55 -25.23
CA VAL A 653 0.36 0.63 -24.46
C VAL A 653 -0.43 0.24 -23.22
N ILE A 654 -0.56 -1.07 -22.93
CA ILE A 654 -1.19 -1.61 -21.71
C ILE A 654 -0.39 -2.81 -21.26
N GLY A 655 0.25 -2.72 -20.11
CA GLY A 655 1.04 -3.80 -19.54
C GLY A 655 2.41 -3.35 -19.07
N ALA A 656 3.23 -4.30 -18.66
CA ALA A 656 4.64 -4.07 -18.36
C ALA A 656 5.49 -4.00 -19.64
N GLY A 657 6.67 -3.43 -19.52
CA GLY A 657 7.64 -3.35 -20.60
C GLY A 657 9.06 -3.59 -20.08
N ALA A 658 10.04 -3.36 -20.92
CA ALA A 658 11.44 -3.55 -20.58
C ALA A 658 12.36 -2.56 -21.26
N VAL A 659 13.46 -2.22 -20.60
CA VAL A 659 14.59 -1.53 -21.23
C VAL A 659 15.80 -2.45 -21.21
N ASP A 660 16.14 -2.97 -22.37
CA ASP A 660 17.31 -3.82 -22.59
C ASP A 660 18.55 -2.96 -22.83
N LEU A 661 19.56 -3.07 -21.98
CA LEU A 661 20.75 -2.25 -22.07
C LEU A 661 22.03 -3.08 -22.13
N TRP A 662 22.98 -2.63 -22.92
CA TRP A 662 24.38 -3.00 -22.79
C TRP A 662 25.09 -1.93 -21.97
N VAL A 663 25.41 -2.28 -20.72
CA VAL A 663 25.91 -1.35 -19.70
C VAL A 663 27.36 -1.67 -19.33
N ARG A 664 28.17 -0.63 -19.20
CA ARG A 664 29.48 -0.66 -18.60
C ARG A 664 29.52 0.38 -17.47
N SER A 665 30.00 0.00 -16.30
CA SER A 665 30.20 0.89 -15.17
C SER A 665 31.69 1.00 -14.81
N SER A 666 32.11 2.14 -14.28
CA SER A 666 33.43 2.32 -13.66
C SER A 666 33.53 1.64 -12.29
N THR A 667 32.43 1.22 -11.71
CA THR A 667 32.33 0.54 -10.42
C THR A 667 31.82 -0.90 -10.59
N SER A 668 32.01 -1.74 -9.58
CA SER A 668 31.58 -3.13 -9.59
C SER A 668 30.07 -3.33 -9.45
N ASN A 669 29.33 -2.26 -9.18
CA ASN A 669 27.85 -2.25 -9.17
C ASN A 669 27.33 -0.84 -9.48
N VAL A 670 26.09 -0.75 -9.93
CA VAL A 670 25.36 0.50 -10.14
C VAL A 670 23.87 0.24 -10.11
N ASP A 671 23.11 1.19 -9.60
CA ASP A 671 21.66 1.16 -9.61
C ASP A 671 21.14 1.99 -10.80
N LEU A 672 20.22 1.44 -11.56
CA LEU A 672 19.70 2.05 -12.79
C LEU A 672 18.18 2.26 -12.66
N GLN A 673 17.75 3.40 -13.16
CA GLN A 673 16.34 3.72 -13.39
C GLN A 673 16.12 4.03 -14.86
N ALA A 674 15.02 3.53 -15.41
CA ALA A 674 14.48 3.96 -16.68
C ALA A 674 13.17 4.71 -16.41
N THR A 675 13.03 5.89 -17.01
CA THR A 675 11.78 6.67 -16.98
C THR A 675 11.25 6.77 -18.39
N ILE A 676 10.01 6.37 -18.59
CA ILE A 676 9.29 6.47 -19.86
C ILE A 676 8.43 7.73 -19.82
N SER A 677 8.41 8.48 -20.93
CA SER A 677 7.61 9.69 -21.06
C SER A 677 7.10 9.90 -22.50
N GLU A 678 6.04 10.66 -22.63
CA GLU A 678 5.49 11.13 -23.91
C GLU A 678 6.01 12.53 -24.20
N VAL A 679 6.81 12.71 -25.26
CA VAL A 679 7.14 14.03 -25.80
C VAL A 679 6.03 14.42 -26.76
N ARG A 680 5.27 15.40 -26.39
CA ARG A 680 4.02 15.82 -27.04
C ARG A 680 4.25 16.78 -28.20
N PRO A 681 3.35 16.84 -29.18
CA PRO A 681 3.47 17.76 -30.31
C PRO A 681 3.32 19.23 -29.92
N ASP A 682 2.72 19.53 -28.76
CA ASP A 682 2.56 20.88 -28.23
C ASP A 682 3.80 21.42 -27.50
N GLY A 683 4.91 20.66 -27.48
CA GLY A 683 6.17 21.08 -26.87
C GLY A 683 6.32 20.74 -25.40
N TYR A 684 5.39 19.97 -24.83
CA TYR A 684 5.44 19.47 -23.47
C TYR A 684 5.89 18.01 -23.42
N GLU A 685 6.16 17.55 -22.23
CA GLU A 685 6.51 16.17 -21.92
C GLU A 685 5.68 15.69 -20.73
N THR A 686 4.98 14.56 -20.89
CA THR A 686 4.19 13.91 -19.85
C THR A 686 4.94 12.69 -19.31
N PHE A 687 5.04 12.54 -18.01
CA PHE A 687 5.50 11.34 -17.34
C PHE A 687 4.56 10.18 -17.67
N VAL A 688 5.10 8.96 -17.79
CA VAL A 688 4.28 7.77 -17.98
C VAL A 688 4.63 6.70 -16.95
N GLN A 689 5.87 6.18 -16.92
CA GLN A 689 6.20 5.10 -16.02
C GLN A 689 7.70 5.01 -15.74
N ASN A 690 8.04 4.30 -14.66
CA ASN A 690 9.41 3.98 -14.27
C ASN A 690 9.68 2.46 -14.27
N GLY A 691 10.97 2.14 -14.24
CA GLY A 691 11.48 0.82 -13.90
C GLY A 691 12.85 0.90 -13.28
N TRP A 692 13.22 -0.10 -12.50
CA TRP A 692 14.47 -0.09 -11.73
C TRP A 692 15.20 -1.42 -11.82
N ILE A 693 16.51 -1.39 -11.68
CA ILE A 693 17.35 -2.59 -11.48
C ILE A 693 18.67 -2.25 -10.81
N ARG A 694 19.07 -3.06 -9.85
CA ARG A 694 20.44 -3.14 -9.38
C ARG A 694 21.25 -3.99 -10.34
N ALA A 695 22.28 -3.44 -10.97
CA ALA A 695 22.99 -4.11 -12.06
C ALA A 695 23.65 -5.44 -11.66
N SER A 696 23.98 -5.65 -10.40
CA SER A 696 24.44 -6.96 -9.91
C SER A 696 23.36 -8.03 -9.98
N GLU A 697 22.07 -7.67 -10.00
CA GLU A 697 20.93 -8.58 -10.00
C GLU A 697 20.33 -8.80 -11.41
N ARG A 698 21.06 -8.45 -12.45
CA ARG A 698 20.67 -8.52 -13.85
C ARG A 698 20.34 -9.90 -14.39
N LYS A 699 20.64 -10.96 -13.65
CA LYS A 699 20.39 -12.33 -14.14
C LYS A 699 18.89 -12.62 -14.16
N LEU A 700 18.33 -12.76 -15.36
CA LEU A 700 16.93 -13.15 -15.51
C LEU A 700 16.71 -14.61 -15.06
N SER A 701 15.54 -14.85 -14.53
CA SER A 701 15.05 -16.19 -14.25
C SER A 701 14.82 -16.94 -15.56
N THR A 702 15.16 -18.24 -15.56
CA THR A 702 14.98 -19.14 -16.72
C THR A 702 13.81 -20.10 -16.52
N SER A 703 13.10 -20.00 -15.40
CA SER A 703 11.96 -20.85 -15.07
C SER A 703 10.90 -20.04 -14.32
N SER A 704 9.73 -20.62 -14.11
CA SER A 704 8.68 -20.07 -13.27
C SER A 704 8.96 -20.15 -11.75
N ASN A 705 10.10 -20.68 -11.34
CA ASN A 705 10.50 -20.67 -9.94
C ASN A 705 11.18 -19.33 -9.59
N ASN A 706 10.43 -18.27 -9.64
CA ASN A 706 10.79 -16.89 -9.31
C ASN A 706 9.69 -16.24 -8.48
N MET A 707 9.83 -14.96 -8.17
CA MET A 707 8.88 -14.25 -7.30
C MET A 707 7.47 -14.16 -7.89
N PHE A 708 7.30 -14.11 -9.21
CA PHE A 708 6.00 -14.02 -9.87
C PHE A 708 5.44 -15.36 -10.36
N LYS A 709 6.14 -16.48 -10.10
CA LYS A 709 5.69 -17.84 -10.46
C LYS A 709 5.38 -18.05 -11.94
N GLN A 710 6.01 -17.27 -12.82
CA GLN A 710 5.83 -17.33 -14.27
C GLN A 710 7.15 -17.25 -15.04
N PRO A 711 7.18 -17.67 -16.33
CA PRO A 711 8.35 -17.53 -17.17
C PRO A 711 8.63 -16.05 -17.49
N SER A 712 9.90 -15.67 -17.50
CA SER A 712 10.36 -14.39 -18.03
C SER A 712 10.02 -14.26 -19.53
N THR A 713 9.48 -13.13 -19.93
CA THR A 713 9.18 -12.80 -21.32
C THR A 713 9.91 -11.52 -21.76
N ALA A 714 9.78 -11.14 -23.02
CA ALA A 714 10.35 -9.88 -23.51
C ALA A 714 9.62 -8.64 -22.96
N LEU A 715 8.33 -8.77 -22.65
CA LEU A 715 7.52 -7.70 -22.06
C LEU A 715 7.61 -7.69 -20.53
N GLU A 716 7.92 -8.83 -19.96
CA GLU A 716 7.92 -9.02 -18.52
C GLU A 716 9.16 -9.83 -18.13
N PRO A 717 10.34 -9.19 -18.22
CA PRO A 717 11.58 -9.83 -17.78
C PRO A 717 11.63 -9.89 -16.28
N ILE A 718 11.85 -11.08 -15.73
CA ILE A 718 11.87 -11.32 -14.30
C ILE A 718 13.31 -11.64 -13.85
N PRO A 719 14.02 -10.71 -13.21
CA PRO A 719 15.30 -11.02 -12.60
C PRO A 719 15.14 -12.03 -11.47
N SER A 720 16.17 -12.85 -11.26
CA SER A 720 16.12 -13.91 -10.23
C SER A 720 16.09 -13.35 -8.81
N PHE A 721 16.68 -12.19 -8.58
CA PHE A 721 16.82 -11.52 -7.28
C PHE A 721 17.37 -12.40 -6.14
N THR A 722 17.94 -13.57 -6.45
CA THR A 722 18.52 -14.45 -5.43
C THR A 722 19.99 -14.10 -5.16
N ALA A 723 20.45 -14.25 -3.92
CA ALA A 723 21.86 -14.02 -3.58
C ALA A 723 22.84 -14.82 -4.45
N ALA A 724 22.48 -16.04 -4.85
CA ALA A 724 23.31 -16.89 -5.72
C ALA A 724 23.40 -16.37 -7.17
N ALA A 725 22.39 -15.61 -7.63
CA ALA A 725 22.33 -15.04 -8.97
C ALA A 725 23.03 -13.67 -9.04
N ALA A 726 23.11 -12.96 -7.95
CA ALA A 726 23.73 -11.65 -7.86
C ALA A 726 25.24 -11.75 -8.18
N LYS A 727 25.68 -10.94 -9.16
CA LYS A 727 27.08 -10.91 -9.57
C LYS A 727 27.53 -9.48 -9.83
N PRO A 728 28.68 -9.05 -9.30
CA PRO A 728 29.28 -7.77 -9.62
C PRO A 728 29.37 -7.54 -11.14
N MET A 729 29.36 -6.30 -11.54
CA MET A 729 29.68 -5.93 -12.91
C MET A 729 31.18 -6.14 -13.14
N PRO A 730 31.57 -6.78 -14.28
CA PRO A 730 32.99 -6.89 -14.62
C PRO A 730 33.56 -5.50 -14.97
N PRO A 731 34.68 -5.08 -14.37
CA PRO A 731 35.24 -3.77 -14.60
C PRO A 731 35.53 -3.51 -16.08
N GLY A 732 35.15 -2.35 -16.58
CA GLY A 732 35.43 -1.89 -17.93
C GLY A 732 34.78 -2.67 -19.08
N ARG A 733 33.93 -3.67 -18.80
CA ARG A 733 33.29 -4.51 -19.83
C ARG A 733 31.79 -4.25 -19.88
N PHE A 734 31.25 -4.28 -21.10
CA PHE A 734 29.81 -4.24 -21.30
C PHE A 734 29.15 -5.58 -20.92
N VAL A 735 28.05 -5.47 -20.20
CA VAL A 735 27.16 -6.60 -19.87
C VAL A 735 25.73 -6.24 -20.21
N LYS A 736 24.92 -7.22 -20.54
CA LYS A 736 23.49 -7.01 -20.72
C LYS A 736 22.82 -6.82 -19.34
N VAL A 737 22.04 -5.77 -19.21
CA VAL A 737 21.18 -5.46 -18.06
C VAL A 737 19.79 -5.16 -18.60
N VAL A 738 18.78 -5.81 -18.06
CA VAL A 738 17.38 -5.56 -18.42
C VAL A 738 16.73 -4.86 -17.23
N ILE A 739 16.10 -3.71 -17.47
CA ILE A 739 15.30 -2.98 -16.48
C ILE A 739 13.84 -3.36 -16.73
N PRO A 740 13.18 -4.12 -15.84
CA PRO A 740 11.74 -4.29 -15.90
C PRO A 740 11.06 -2.93 -15.69
N LEU A 741 10.10 -2.60 -16.54
CA LEU A 741 9.22 -1.44 -16.31
C LEU A 741 8.02 -1.87 -15.50
N TYR A 742 7.48 -0.96 -14.70
CA TYR A 742 6.18 -1.17 -14.09
C TYR A 742 5.07 -1.05 -15.12
N TYR A 743 3.87 -1.47 -14.76
CA TYR A 743 2.74 -1.48 -15.68
C TYR A 743 2.29 -0.07 -16.05
N GLU A 744 1.91 0.13 -17.29
CA GLU A 744 1.33 1.36 -17.80
C GLU A 744 0.05 1.08 -18.57
N GLY A 745 -0.83 2.08 -18.63
CA GLY A 745 -2.02 2.08 -19.45
C GLY A 745 -2.15 3.41 -20.16
N HIS A 746 -1.24 3.73 -21.07
CA HIS A 746 -1.08 5.04 -21.68
C HIS A 746 -1.33 5.05 -23.19
N VAL A 747 -1.82 6.17 -23.72
CA VAL A 747 -2.00 6.36 -25.15
C VAL A 747 -1.11 7.48 -25.65
N TYR A 748 -0.04 7.12 -26.32
CA TYR A 748 0.80 8.05 -27.08
C TYR A 748 0.03 8.52 -28.31
N ARG A 749 -0.28 9.80 -28.40
CA ARG A 749 -1.07 10.35 -29.51
C ARG A 749 -0.25 10.42 -30.82
N ALA A 750 -0.93 10.43 -31.98
CA ALA A 750 -0.27 10.70 -33.26
C ALA A 750 0.45 12.04 -33.22
N GLY A 751 1.69 12.08 -33.71
CA GLY A 751 2.57 13.23 -33.59
C GLY A 751 3.42 13.30 -32.34
N SER A 752 3.04 12.61 -31.26
CA SER A 752 3.89 12.46 -30.07
C SER A 752 5.08 11.55 -30.33
N ARG A 753 6.05 11.57 -29.41
CA ARG A 753 7.26 10.73 -29.44
C ARG A 753 7.39 10.00 -28.13
N ILE A 754 7.85 8.76 -28.16
CA ILE A 754 8.22 8.00 -26.97
C ILE A 754 9.63 8.42 -26.56
N ARG A 755 9.84 8.69 -25.30
CA ARG A 755 11.15 8.98 -24.71
C ARG A 755 11.47 7.96 -23.62
N VAL A 756 12.72 7.48 -23.59
CA VAL A 756 13.29 6.75 -22.45
C VAL A 756 14.50 7.52 -21.92
N THR A 757 14.51 7.75 -20.62
CA THR A 757 15.63 8.40 -19.92
C THR A 757 16.22 7.41 -18.91
N ILE A 758 17.54 7.23 -18.91
CA ILE A 758 18.28 6.32 -18.04
C ILE A 758 19.16 7.14 -17.11
N ALA A 759 19.00 6.93 -15.81
CA ALA A 759 19.71 7.68 -14.75
C ALA A 759 19.92 6.81 -13.51
N ALA A 760 20.46 7.40 -12.45
CA ALA A 760 20.37 6.83 -11.11
C ALA A 760 18.93 6.93 -10.58
N PRO A 761 18.45 5.96 -9.77
CA PRO A 761 17.14 6.05 -9.12
C PRO A 761 17.06 7.29 -8.23
N ASN A 762 16.00 8.00 -8.27
CA ASN A 762 15.41 9.01 -7.37
C ASN A 762 14.72 10.13 -8.17
N GLY A 763 13.79 10.83 -7.52
CA GLY A 763 13.20 12.09 -7.97
C GLY A 763 12.22 11.99 -9.13
N THR A 764 11.79 10.79 -9.51
CA THR A 764 10.79 10.56 -10.56
C THR A 764 9.62 9.69 -10.11
N GLN A 765 9.55 9.37 -8.83
CA GLN A 765 8.42 8.72 -8.18
C GLN A 765 8.16 9.46 -6.87
N PRO A 766 6.96 10.01 -6.65
CA PRO A 766 6.64 10.71 -5.41
C PRO A 766 6.86 9.83 -4.19
N ILE A 767 7.39 10.43 -3.12
CA ILE A 767 7.67 9.79 -1.82
C ILE A 767 8.59 8.55 -1.85
N TRP A 768 9.11 8.16 -3.03
CA TRP A 768 10.09 7.07 -3.13
C TRP A 768 11.53 7.63 -3.09
N SER A 769 12.38 6.93 -2.36
CA SER A 769 13.84 7.13 -2.35
C SER A 769 14.54 5.79 -2.26
N PHE A 770 15.80 5.74 -2.66
CA PHE A 770 16.48 4.47 -2.88
C PHE A 770 17.85 4.43 -2.19
N SER A 771 18.15 3.29 -1.57
CA SER A 771 19.47 2.98 -1.04
C SER A 771 20.44 2.67 -2.16
N GLN A 772 21.35 3.60 -2.45
CA GLN A 772 22.33 3.46 -3.53
C GLN A 772 23.50 2.56 -3.16
N THR A 773 24.01 1.79 -4.13
CA THR A 773 25.19 0.93 -3.95
C THR A 773 26.51 1.66 -4.13
N VAL A 774 26.50 2.82 -4.74
CA VAL A 774 27.69 3.65 -4.96
C VAL A 774 27.43 5.08 -4.53
N PRO A 775 28.44 5.79 -4.02
CA PRO A 775 28.31 7.21 -3.69
C PRO A 775 27.96 8.06 -4.91
N ASN A 776 27.20 9.14 -4.67
CA ASN A 776 26.81 10.08 -5.71
C ASN A 776 28.01 10.63 -6.49
N GLY A 777 27.89 10.65 -7.81
CA GLY A 777 28.91 11.22 -8.70
C GLY A 777 30.19 10.39 -8.85
N THR A 778 30.25 9.18 -8.29
CA THR A 778 31.47 8.34 -8.35
C THR A 778 31.44 7.29 -9.45
N ALA A 779 30.29 6.91 -9.97
CA ALA A 779 30.18 5.94 -11.04
C ALA A 779 29.93 6.60 -12.40
N THR A 780 30.77 6.28 -13.39
CA THR A 780 30.47 6.56 -14.79
C THR A 780 29.76 5.36 -15.40
N VAL A 781 28.55 5.60 -15.91
CA VAL A 781 27.73 4.59 -16.57
C VAL A 781 27.75 4.83 -18.08
N SER A 782 28.07 3.80 -18.84
CA SER A 782 28.12 3.84 -20.30
C SER A 782 27.07 2.90 -20.88
N ILE A 783 26.31 3.37 -21.85
CA ILE A 783 25.28 2.62 -22.59
C ILE A 783 25.73 2.48 -24.04
N ALA A 784 25.91 1.23 -24.49
CA ALA A 784 26.29 0.96 -25.89
C ALA A 784 25.07 0.79 -26.76
N PHE A 785 25.21 1.16 -28.03
CA PHE A 785 24.25 0.86 -29.08
C PHE A 785 25.00 0.45 -30.36
N SER A 786 24.65 -0.71 -30.87
CA SER A 786 25.21 -1.26 -32.11
C SER A 786 24.42 -2.49 -32.57
N LYS A 787 24.72 -3.05 -33.73
CA LYS A 787 24.16 -4.35 -34.16
C LYS A 787 24.55 -5.50 -33.22
N SER A 788 25.76 -5.48 -32.66
CA SER A 788 26.26 -6.52 -31.74
C SER A 788 25.89 -6.28 -30.27
N MET A 789 25.59 -5.05 -29.90
CA MET A 789 25.14 -4.64 -28.55
C MET A 789 23.88 -3.78 -28.70
N PRO A 790 22.75 -4.37 -29.12
CA PRO A 790 21.52 -3.64 -29.37
C PRO A 790 20.84 -3.33 -28.05
N SER A 791 20.97 -2.10 -27.57
CA SER A 791 20.14 -1.59 -26.45
C SER A 791 18.80 -1.14 -27.02
N SER A 792 17.69 -1.40 -26.28
CA SER A 792 16.33 -1.17 -26.77
C SER A 792 15.33 -0.94 -25.67
N LEU A 793 14.21 -0.31 -26.01
CA LEU A 793 12.97 -0.24 -25.27
C LEU A 793 11.97 -1.23 -25.89
N VAL A 794 11.29 -2.02 -25.09
CA VAL A 794 10.23 -2.94 -25.51
C VAL A 794 8.96 -2.59 -24.77
N LEU A 795 7.86 -2.30 -25.49
CA LEU A 795 6.57 -1.94 -24.89
C LEU A 795 5.43 -2.85 -25.40
N PRO A 796 4.41 -3.12 -24.55
CA PRO A 796 3.23 -3.93 -24.87
C PRO A 796 2.20 -3.09 -25.65
N VAL A 797 2.37 -2.98 -26.95
CA VAL A 797 1.43 -2.23 -27.79
C VAL A 797 0.18 -3.06 -28.04
N VAL A 798 -0.98 -2.47 -27.78
CA VAL A 798 -2.30 -3.05 -28.03
C VAL A 798 -2.88 -2.43 -29.31
N PRO A 799 -2.86 -3.12 -30.45
CA PRO A 799 -3.39 -2.60 -31.70
C PRO A 799 -4.92 -2.46 -31.65
N GLY A 800 -5.45 -1.50 -32.40
CA GLY A 800 -6.89 -1.39 -32.67
C GLY A 800 -7.70 -0.73 -31.55
N VAL A 801 -7.08 -0.27 -30.47
CA VAL A 801 -7.78 0.50 -29.43
C VAL A 801 -8.28 1.81 -30.03
N LYS A 802 -9.61 2.01 -30.01
CA LYS A 802 -10.21 3.24 -30.51
C LYS A 802 -10.03 4.35 -29.47
N VAL A 803 -9.23 5.34 -29.79
CA VAL A 803 -9.03 6.55 -28.99
C VAL A 803 -10.07 7.58 -29.38
N THR A 804 -10.90 8.02 -28.43
CA THR A 804 -12.05 8.89 -28.72
C THR A 804 -11.84 10.34 -28.29
N THR A 805 -10.74 10.64 -27.63
CA THR A 805 -10.41 11.96 -27.09
C THR A 805 -9.19 12.55 -27.80
N PRO A 806 -9.08 13.87 -27.88
CA PRO A 806 -7.85 14.55 -28.31
C PRO A 806 -6.71 14.31 -27.32
N LEU A 807 -5.54 14.87 -27.61
CA LEU A 807 -4.44 14.96 -26.65
C LEU A 807 -4.90 15.65 -25.37
N PRO A 808 -4.73 15.06 -24.19
CA PRO A 808 -5.11 15.67 -22.92
C PRO A 808 -4.45 17.03 -22.70
N PRO A 809 -5.07 18.00 -22.03
CA PRO A 809 -4.38 19.23 -21.61
C PRO A 809 -3.12 18.94 -20.78
N CYS A 810 -2.19 19.86 -20.71
CA CYS A 810 -0.99 19.77 -19.90
C CYS A 810 -0.92 20.95 -18.92
N PRO A 811 -0.96 20.72 -17.59
CA PRO A 811 -1.22 19.45 -16.90
C PRO A 811 -2.72 19.09 -16.86
N SER A 812 -3.05 17.80 -16.75
CA SER A 812 -4.41 17.35 -16.44
C SER A 812 -4.43 15.93 -15.90
N LEU A 813 -3.51 15.07 -16.32
CA LEU A 813 -3.52 13.66 -15.95
C LEU A 813 -3.12 13.47 -14.48
N ARG A 814 -3.88 12.66 -13.77
CA ARG A 814 -3.63 12.37 -12.36
C ARG A 814 -2.40 11.49 -12.24
N ASN A 815 -1.47 11.92 -11.42
CA ASN A 815 -0.16 11.34 -11.15
C ASN A 815 0.78 11.15 -12.36
N GLU A 816 0.40 11.69 -13.52
CA GLU A 816 1.26 11.83 -14.70
C GLU A 816 1.60 13.32 -14.92
N PRO A 817 2.58 13.88 -14.20
CA PRO A 817 2.93 15.29 -14.30
C PRO A 817 3.43 15.63 -15.69
N CYS A 818 3.24 16.88 -16.04
CA CYS A 818 3.58 17.43 -17.35
C CYS A 818 4.48 18.66 -17.18
N ARG A 819 5.51 18.76 -18.03
CA ARG A 819 6.50 19.86 -18.03
C ARG A 819 6.87 20.29 -19.45
N PRO A 820 7.43 21.48 -19.66
CA PRO A 820 8.04 21.84 -20.95
C PRO A 820 9.14 20.81 -21.32
N TYR A 821 9.10 20.32 -22.56
CA TYR A 821 10.10 19.36 -23.03
C TYR A 821 11.46 20.02 -23.17
N GLN A 822 12.49 19.38 -22.62
CA GLN A 822 13.88 19.75 -22.79
C GLN A 822 14.70 18.54 -23.20
N PRO A 823 15.40 18.60 -24.37
CA PRO A 823 16.26 17.51 -24.80
C PRO A 823 17.48 17.37 -23.88
N ILE A 824 17.88 16.14 -23.60
CA ILE A 824 19.15 15.82 -22.98
C ILE A 824 20.18 15.56 -24.07
N ALA A 825 21.25 16.33 -24.11
CA ALA A 825 22.40 16.07 -24.99
C ALA A 825 23.21 14.91 -24.41
N ASN A 826 23.13 13.74 -25.03
CA ASN A 826 23.92 12.58 -24.62
C ASN A 826 25.42 12.81 -24.88
N ALA A 827 26.24 12.71 -23.85
CA ALA A 827 27.68 12.75 -24.02
C ALA A 827 28.19 11.49 -24.75
N LEU A 828 28.99 11.68 -25.78
CA LEU A 828 29.67 10.59 -26.47
C LEU A 828 30.95 10.22 -25.74
N TRP A 829 31.20 8.92 -25.57
CA TRP A 829 32.45 8.43 -25.00
C TRP A 829 33.63 8.83 -25.90
N PRO A 830 34.71 9.46 -25.40
CA PRO A 830 35.86 9.79 -26.21
C PRO A 830 36.46 8.49 -26.79
N PRO A 831 36.83 8.44 -28.06
CA PRO A 831 37.61 7.33 -28.58
C PRO A 831 38.95 7.27 -27.86
N ASN A 832 39.38 6.05 -27.51
CA ASN A 832 40.59 5.68 -26.80
C ASN A 832 41.69 6.76 -26.76
N GLY A 833 42.06 7.18 -25.52
CA GLY A 833 43.30 7.78 -25.07
C GLY A 833 44.16 8.51 -26.08
N GLY A 834 43.84 9.75 -26.40
CA GLY A 834 44.69 10.67 -27.08
C GLY A 834 44.37 12.06 -26.59
N GLY A 835 45.30 12.68 -25.79
CA GLY A 835 45.16 14.02 -25.30
C GLY A 835 44.94 15.03 -26.42
N GLY A 836 43.82 15.74 -26.34
CA GLY A 836 43.51 16.82 -27.27
C GLY A 836 42.25 17.54 -26.81
N ARG A 837 42.42 18.63 -26.12
CA ARG A 837 41.33 19.59 -25.83
C ARG A 837 40.80 20.09 -27.17
N SER A 838 39.57 19.75 -27.51
CA SER A 838 38.79 20.52 -28.47
C SER A 838 37.51 20.95 -27.87
N VAL A 839 37.45 22.18 -27.49
CA VAL A 839 36.25 22.95 -27.18
C VAL A 839 35.56 23.19 -28.51
N GLN A 840 34.47 22.45 -28.82
CA GLN A 840 33.60 22.86 -29.92
C GLN A 840 32.67 23.96 -29.42
N ARG A 841 32.93 25.17 -29.97
CA ARG A 841 32.07 26.33 -29.85
C ARG A 841 30.69 25.99 -30.48
N ALA A 842 29.66 26.14 -29.73
CA ALA A 842 28.31 26.24 -30.26
C ALA A 842 28.18 27.56 -31.07
N ASN A 843 27.85 27.46 -32.31
CA ASN A 843 27.50 28.60 -33.13
C ASN A 843 26.20 29.23 -32.63
N SER A 844 26.33 30.39 -32.03
CA SER A 844 25.21 31.28 -31.76
C SER A 844 24.90 32.09 -33.04
N VAL A 845 23.68 31.99 -33.52
CA VAL A 845 23.13 32.94 -34.50
C VAL A 845 22.76 34.21 -33.73
N THR A 846 23.49 35.27 -34.01
CA THR A 846 23.28 36.60 -33.47
C THR A 846 22.23 37.33 -34.28
N GLY A 847 21.17 37.81 -33.62
CA GLY A 847 20.33 38.91 -34.09
C GLY A 847 20.49 40.06 -33.12
N ALA A 848 21.00 41.18 -33.64
CA ALA A 848 21.37 42.35 -32.88
C ALA A 848 20.17 43.30 -32.60
N ALA A 849 20.12 43.89 -31.42
CA ALA A 849 19.63 45.25 -31.22
C ALA A 849 20.32 45.89 -29.96
N ARG A 850 20.85 47.07 -30.20
CA ARG A 850 21.60 47.94 -29.29
C ARG A 850 20.70 48.64 -28.28
N THR A 851 21.23 48.95 -27.10
CA THR A 851 21.57 50.23 -26.34
C THR A 851 21.46 49.90 -24.89
N GLY A 852 22.33 50.25 -23.96
CA GLY A 852 23.29 51.24 -23.77
C GLY A 852 23.41 51.54 -22.28
N SER A 853 24.64 51.83 -21.80
CA SER A 853 25.05 52.51 -20.56
C SER A 853 25.16 51.69 -19.25
N SER A 854 26.33 51.38 -18.84
CA SER A 854 27.25 51.90 -17.80
C SER A 854 26.75 51.94 -16.33
N GLN A 855 27.38 51.21 -15.43
CA GLN A 855 28.32 51.72 -14.44
C GLN A 855 28.85 50.61 -13.48
N ARG A 856 30.03 50.86 -13.05
CA ARG A 856 31.06 50.21 -12.28
C ARG A 856 30.69 49.78 -10.85
N GLY A 857 31.41 48.79 -10.31
CA GLY A 857 31.93 48.90 -8.97
C GLY A 857 32.00 47.60 -8.18
N GLY A 858 33.20 47.17 -7.91
CA GLY A 858 33.64 46.73 -6.59
C GLY A 858 33.69 45.21 -6.36
N GLY A 859 34.87 44.66 -6.45
CA GLY A 859 35.22 43.32 -5.99
C GLY A 859 35.41 43.18 -4.48
N TYR A 860 35.31 41.99 -3.99
CA TYR A 860 36.19 41.50 -2.91
C TYR A 860 36.41 40.00 -3.04
N LEU A 861 37.68 39.65 -3.10
CA LEU A 861 38.25 38.34 -2.99
C LEU A 861 38.27 37.92 -1.51
N CYS A 862 37.86 36.74 -1.16
CA CYS A 862 38.28 36.14 0.10
C CYS A 862 38.68 34.69 -0.14
N VAL A 863 39.97 34.43 -0.01
CA VAL A 863 40.63 33.12 0.04
C VAL A 863 40.63 32.69 1.49
N VAL A 864 40.12 31.49 1.80
CA VAL A 864 40.46 30.81 3.05
C VAL A 864 40.74 29.35 2.74
N THR A 865 41.98 28.98 2.97
CA THR A 865 42.51 27.63 3.08
C THR A 865 42.01 26.97 4.35
N CYS A 866 41.58 25.69 4.28
CA CYS A 866 41.46 24.86 5.47
C CYS A 866 42.18 23.53 5.31
N ASN A 867 43.00 23.27 6.29
CA ASN A 867 43.74 22.04 6.55
C ASN A 867 42.82 20.91 7.04
N ALA A 868 43.20 19.69 6.68
CA ALA A 868 42.64 18.44 7.18
C ALA A 868 43.18 18.14 8.60
N SER A 869 42.34 17.63 9.49
CA SER A 869 42.70 16.57 10.44
C SER A 869 41.50 16.07 11.26
N THR A 870 41.54 14.76 11.43
CA THR A 870 40.93 13.89 12.48
C THR A 870 39.46 13.52 12.41
N VAL A 871 39.33 12.24 12.17
CA VAL A 871 38.17 11.32 12.39
C VAL A 871 38.00 11.12 13.90
N GLU A 872 36.76 11.20 14.38
CA GLU A 872 36.23 10.31 15.42
C GLU A 872 34.69 10.40 15.52
N GLU A 873 34.08 9.23 15.60
CA GLU A 873 32.73 8.83 15.88
C GLU A 873 31.78 9.87 16.48
N ARG A 874 30.59 9.99 15.84
CA ARG A 874 29.29 10.03 16.51
C ARG A 874 28.18 9.68 15.51
N ALA A 875 27.69 8.46 15.60
CA ALA A 875 26.31 8.13 15.24
C ALA A 875 25.41 8.89 16.22
N ASP A 876 24.59 9.78 15.70
CA ASP A 876 23.27 10.15 16.19
C ASP A 876 22.87 11.52 15.63
N ARG A 877 21.75 11.51 14.98
CA ARG A 877 20.85 12.60 14.55
C ARG A 877 20.69 12.74 13.04
N ILE A 878 19.75 11.97 12.56
CA ILE A 878 19.02 12.33 11.35
C ILE A 878 18.02 13.43 11.76
N PRO A 879 17.96 14.57 11.04
CA PRO A 879 17.00 15.62 11.34
C PRO A 879 15.56 15.11 11.19
N ASN A 880 14.72 15.51 12.12
CA ASN A 880 13.28 15.28 12.14
C ASN A 880 12.65 15.51 10.76
N LEU A 881 12.21 14.46 10.13
CA LEU A 881 11.14 14.54 9.14
C LEU A 881 9.85 14.93 9.89
N PRO A 882 9.02 15.79 9.33
CA PRO A 882 7.76 16.16 9.98
C PRO A 882 6.95 14.90 10.27
N ALA A 883 6.52 14.79 11.51
CA ALA A 883 5.67 13.71 11.96
C ALA A 883 4.42 13.66 11.10
N TRP A 884 4.29 12.62 10.29
CA TRP A 884 3.06 12.21 9.67
C TRP A 884 2.13 11.74 10.80
N ARG A 885 1.51 12.70 11.46
CA ARG A 885 0.47 12.39 12.44
C ARG A 885 -0.81 12.13 11.69
N HIS A 886 -1.33 10.93 11.87
CA HIS A 886 -2.70 10.49 11.67
C HIS A 886 -3.35 10.90 10.35
N ASN A 887 -3.38 9.98 9.43
CA ASN A 887 -4.48 9.75 8.49
C ASN A 887 -3.99 8.90 7.31
N LEU A 888 -3.77 7.64 7.56
CA LEU A 888 -3.84 6.56 6.57
C LEU A 888 -4.61 5.41 7.19
#